data_2f149662d94de6e93033db5962ab51f2
#
_entry.id   2f149662d94de6e93033db5962ab51f2
#
_cell.length_a   1.000
_cell.length_b   1.000
_cell.length_c   1.000
_cell.angle_alpha   90.00
_cell.angle_beta   90.00
_cell.angle_gamma   90.00
#
_symmetry.space_group_name_H-M   'P 1'
#
loop_
_entity.id
_entity.type
_entity.pdbx_description
1 polymer ?
#
loop_
_entity_poly.entity_id
_entity_poly.type
_entity_poly.pdbx_seq_one_letter_code
_entity_poly.pdbx_strand_id
1 'polypeptide(L)'
;MCVVPIKIIKLVGLNLNAYMEEHLPKIIIDLGLILGVGAITTLIFKRINQPLVLGYIIAGFLVGPHFTYLPTVADEHSIEIWAKIGVIFLLFSLGLEFSFKKLLNVGGSASITALVEIICIIAVGYYAGQLMGWSQMDSIFLGGLLASSSTTIIIRAFDELKLKRKKFANVVFGILIVEDIVVILLMVILSTMAVSQQFDGAEMFSSLIKLGFFLAVWFLGGIFVIPSFLRAIKKYLDDETLLILSIGLCLGMVYIADSVGFSIELGAFVMGSILAETIYAEKIEHTLQSVKTLFATIFFVSIGMMIDPASMIEHKWAILVVTLITIFGKLLFTSIGALLSGQPLKQSVQVGMSMAQIGEFAFIVAGFGLSIGVTSDFLFPVAVGVSAITTFTTPYLMKSSEKTYEILNKILPQKVLKSIDRYSSDTQHIQDENQWKIILTRTIKNLALNTVIVIAIAFFTKSFILIMLYDTVSPFLANLITLVLTFFISAPFLWALVGNRVSKQLMTDFWHESKYNRAPIIGLFALRILFILGLIVFIYYQFFSSEIAVALLIVFILTALYFLSKHFNTIYSIIQNRFLYNLNEREIIEEKRQAQLKDNYQYTWDNTHISEMEVPRHANFIGVPLGELNWRTKFHINIAYIKRGDRIIQMPTSTDVLYPLDEIGIIGTDEQIQKFEKYLSIIGESIPTESVKDRIDITMDKVVIPKGVADVAYQDVGWVKDTTHGIVVSIERDGMISYNPDRDAIIEAGDYLTIVADKKKLKEFIKTYNLK
;
A
#
# COMPACT_ATOMS: atom_id res chain seq x y z
N MET A 1 -28.66 -32.19 3.84
CA MET A 1 -28.83 -33.38 4.70
C MET A 1 -28.13 -34.53 3.99
N CYS A 2 -26.86 -34.78 4.30
CA CYS A 2 -26.16 -36.04 4.07
C CYS A 2 -25.09 -36.11 5.14
N VAL A 3 -25.45 -36.78 6.23
CA VAL A 3 -24.54 -37.20 7.26
C VAL A 3 -23.81 -38.43 6.73
N VAL A 4 -22.59 -38.26 6.29
CA VAL A 4 -21.68 -39.37 6.01
C VAL A 4 -21.25 -39.93 7.36
N PRO A 5 -21.49 -41.18 7.64
CA PRO A 5 -21.27 -41.74 8.98
C PRO A 5 -19.77 -41.81 9.29
N ILE A 6 -19.38 -41.17 10.38
CA ILE A 6 -18.05 -41.14 11.00
C ILE A 6 -17.39 -42.53 11.15
N LYS A 7 -18.15 -43.59 11.01
CA LYS A 7 -17.66 -45.00 11.07
C LYS A 7 -16.76 -45.40 9.88
N ILE A 8 -16.82 -44.71 8.72
CA ILE A 8 -15.98 -45.06 7.58
C ILE A 8 -14.56 -44.52 7.77
N ILE A 9 -14.40 -43.40 8.48
CA ILE A 9 -13.06 -42.80 8.75
C ILE A 9 -12.27 -43.66 9.75
N LYS A 10 -12.95 -44.32 10.72
CA LYS A 10 -12.30 -45.26 11.64
C LYS A 10 -11.92 -46.61 11.00
N LEU A 11 -12.55 -47.03 9.90
CA LEU A 11 -12.23 -48.29 9.21
C LEU A 11 -11.06 -48.13 8.23
N VAL A 12 -10.78 -46.91 7.73
CA VAL A 12 -9.61 -46.59 6.90
C VAL A 12 -8.36 -46.35 7.75
N GLY A 13 -8.55 -46.01 9.05
CA GLY A 13 -7.43 -45.77 9.99
C GLY A 13 -6.78 -47.05 10.59
N LEU A 14 -7.33 -48.22 10.31
CA LEU A 14 -6.72 -49.48 10.73
C LEU A 14 -5.63 -49.88 9.73
N ASN A 15 -4.39 -49.66 10.10
CA ASN A 15 -3.13 -50.08 9.45
C ASN A 15 -2.52 -49.18 8.37
N LEU A 16 -2.97 -47.91 8.16
CA LEU A 16 -2.16 -47.02 7.31
C LEU A 16 -0.83 -46.65 7.96
N ASN A 17 -0.77 -46.48 9.28
CA ASN A 17 0.47 -46.13 9.98
C ASN A 17 1.57 -47.21 9.89
N ALA A 18 1.19 -48.50 9.92
CA ALA A 18 2.14 -49.60 9.84
C ALA A 18 2.63 -49.89 8.41
N TYR A 19 1.83 -49.55 7.38
CA TYR A 19 2.19 -49.79 5.97
C TYR A 19 2.90 -48.60 5.32
N MET A 20 2.78 -47.38 5.91
CA MET A 20 3.35 -46.13 5.35
C MET A 20 4.71 -45.80 5.93
N GLU A 21 5.16 -46.45 7.01
CA GLU A 21 6.52 -46.20 7.59
C GLU A 21 7.67 -46.65 6.70
N GLU A 22 7.45 -47.52 5.69
CA GLU A 22 8.50 -48.03 4.81
C GLU A 22 8.65 -47.33 3.46
N HIS A 23 7.69 -46.50 3.00
CA HIS A 23 7.68 -46.03 1.60
C HIS A 23 7.55 -44.53 1.36
N LEU A 24 7.11 -43.72 2.33
CA LEU A 24 7.00 -42.26 2.16
C LEU A 24 7.65 -41.49 3.30
N PRO A 25 8.52 -40.51 3.01
CA PRO A 25 9.04 -39.61 4.04
C PRO A 25 7.90 -38.94 4.82
N LYS A 26 8.01 -38.88 6.16
CA LYS A 26 6.99 -38.31 7.05
C LYS A 26 6.57 -36.90 6.62
N ILE A 27 7.52 -36.09 6.16
CA ILE A 27 7.27 -34.75 5.69
C ILE A 27 6.26 -34.67 4.52
N ILE A 28 6.22 -35.67 3.63
CA ILE A 28 5.26 -35.68 2.51
C ILE A 28 3.84 -35.91 3.04
N ILE A 29 3.71 -36.78 4.03
CA ILE A 29 2.41 -37.06 4.68
C ILE A 29 1.93 -35.82 5.41
N ASP A 30 2.81 -35.19 6.15
CA ASP A 30 2.51 -33.99 6.95
C ASP A 30 2.14 -32.79 6.05
N LEU A 31 2.90 -32.57 4.95
CA LEU A 31 2.54 -31.55 3.96
C LEU A 31 1.19 -31.83 3.28
N GLY A 32 0.93 -33.12 2.96
CA GLY A 32 -0.37 -33.52 2.42
C GLY A 32 -1.52 -33.25 3.38
N LEU A 33 -1.33 -33.51 4.68
CA LEU A 33 -2.28 -33.23 5.74
C LEU A 33 -2.51 -31.72 5.90
N ILE A 34 -1.43 -30.93 6.02
CA ILE A 34 -1.47 -29.48 6.17
C ILE A 34 -2.20 -28.83 5.00
N LEU A 35 -1.80 -29.15 3.77
CA LEU A 35 -2.39 -28.56 2.59
C LEU A 35 -3.83 -29.02 2.35
N GLY A 36 -4.14 -30.29 2.66
CA GLY A 36 -5.49 -30.85 2.53
C GLY A 36 -6.48 -30.20 3.51
N VAL A 37 -6.14 -30.12 4.79
CA VAL A 37 -6.98 -29.48 5.79
C VAL A 37 -7.02 -27.97 5.56
N GLY A 38 -5.88 -27.35 5.19
CA GLY A 38 -5.81 -25.95 4.80
C GLY A 38 -6.73 -25.60 3.62
N ALA A 39 -6.82 -26.45 2.61
CA ALA A 39 -7.73 -26.26 1.49
C ALA A 39 -9.21 -26.31 1.94
N ILE A 40 -9.58 -27.29 2.79
CA ILE A 40 -10.95 -27.43 3.28
C ILE A 40 -11.35 -26.21 4.12
N THR A 41 -10.52 -25.81 5.08
CA THR A 41 -10.80 -24.63 5.91
C THR A 41 -10.86 -23.35 5.07
N THR A 42 -9.99 -23.19 4.08
CA THR A 42 -10.00 -22.07 3.14
C THR A 42 -11.33 -21.99 2.40
N LEU A 43 -11.86 -23.11 1.90
CA LEU A 43 -13.16 -23.18 1.23
C LEU A 43 -14.30 -22.74 2.17
N ILE A 44 -14.26 -23.18 3.43
CA ILE A 44 -15.25 -22.81 4.46
C ILE A 44 -15.17 -21.30 4.70
N PHE A 45 -13.97 -20.77 4.97
CA PHE A 45 -13.77 -19.34 5.28
C PHE A 45 -14.12 -18.44 4.10
N LYS A 46 -13.82 -18.86 2.86
CA LYS A 46 -14.26 -18.16 1.66
C LYS A 46 -15.78 -18.12 1.54
N ARG A 47 -16.46 -19.23 1.88
CA ARG A 47 -17.93 -19.31 1.84
C ARG A 47 -18.61 -18.40 2.87
N ILE A 48 -18.04 -18.30 4.07
CA ILE A 48 -18.56 -17.43 5.15
C ILE A 48 -18.00 -16.02 5.07
N ASN A 49 -17.25 -15.73 4.01
CA ASN A 49 -16.67 -14.41 3.76
C ASN A 49 -15.74 -13.91 4.88
N GLN A 50 -14.94 -14.78 5.47
CA GLN A 50 -13.93 -14.44 6.48
C GLN A 50 -12.51 -14.43 5.87
N PRO A 51 -11.53 -13.74 6.52
CA PRO A 51 -10.14 -13.73 6.08
C PRO A 51 -9.57 -15.15 5.98
N LEU A 52 -8.88 -15.45 4.87
CA LEU A 52 -8.33 -16.78 4.61
C LEU A 52 -7.24 -17.18 5.60
N VAL A 53 -6.50 -16.19 6.11
CA VAL A 53 -5.45 -16.40 7.13
C VAL A 53 -6.00 -17.05 8.39
N LEU A 54 -7.18 -16.62 8.85
CA LEU A 54 -7.85 -17.28 9.99
C LEU A 54 -8.20 -18.73 9.67
N GLY A 55 -8.57 -19.04 8.42
CA GLY A 55 -8.80 -20.40 7.95
C GLY A 55 -7.54 -21.27 8.04
N TYR A 56 -6.38 -20.73 7.65
CA TYR A 56 -5.09 -21.44 7.79
C TYR A 56 -4.71 -21.67 9.25
N ILE A 57 -4.90 -20.68 10.10
CA ILE A 57 -4.64 -20.80 11.55
C ILE A 57 -5.52 -21.88 12.18
N ILE A 58 -6.82 -21.92 11.82
CA ILE A 58 -7.73 -22.97 12.30
C ILE A 58 -7.34 -24.34 11.70
N ALA A 59 -6.91 -24.40 10.45
CA ALA A 59 -6.37 -25.64 9.88
C ALA A 59 -5.21 -26.16 10.73
N GLY A 60 -4.29 -25.26 11.10
CA GLY A 60 -3.15 -25.59 11.97
C GLY A 60 -3.58 -26.13 13.33
N PHE A 61 -4.51 -25.46 13.97
CA PHE A 61 -5.10 -25.96 15.23
C PHE A 61 -5.68 -27.38 15.08
N LEU A 62 -6.39 -27.63 13.97
CA LEU A 62 -7.03 -28.94 13.72
C LEU A 62 -6.03 -30.09 13.47
N VAL A 63 -4.86 -29.81 12.88
CA VAL A 63 -3.81 -30.81 12.63
C VAL A 63 -2.67 -30.77 13.66
N GLY A 64 -2.76 -29.85 14.62
CA GLY A 64 -1.78 -29.65 15.70
C GLY A 64 -1.93 -30.65 16.84
N PRO A 65 -0.94 -30.66 17.75
CA PRO A 65 -0.90 -31.62 18.86
C PRO A 65 -2.03 -31.45 19.90
N HIS A 66 -2.62 -30.26 19.97
CA HIS A 66 -3.69 -29.94 20.92
C HIS A 66 -5.09 -30.42 20.50
N PHE A 67 -5.24 -30.92 19.26
CA PHE A 67 -6.52 -31.40 18.72
C PHE A 67 -6.44 -32.89 18.33
N THR A 68 -6.71 -33.76 19.28
CA THR A 68 -6.51 -35.21 19.15
C THR A 68 -7.57 -35.97 18.32
N TYR A 69 -8.57 -35.27 17.75
CA TYR A 69 -9.66 -35.92 17.00
C TYR A 69 -9.32 -36.16 15.52
N LEU A 70 -8.29 -35.49 14.98
CA LEU A 70 -7.80 -35.65 13.63
C LEU A 70 -6.36 -36.18 13.64
N PRO A 71 -5.87 -36.72 12.52
CA PRO A 71 -4.44 -37.02 12.38
C PRO A 71 -3.61 -35.78 12.64
N THR A 72 -2.53 -35.92 13.40
CA THR A 72 -1.61 -34.83 13.75
C THR A 72 -0.33 -34.94 12.93
N VAL A 73 0.33 -33.80 12.74
CA VAL A 73 1.65 -33.71 12.12
C VAL A 73 2.66 -34.49 12.97
N ALA A 74 3.48 -35.32 12.30
CA ALA A 74 4.44 -36.21 12.96
C ALA A 74 5.87 -35.62 13.03
N ASP A 75 6.25 -34.74 12.12
CA ASP A 75 7.58 -34.11 12.06
C ASP A 75 7.46 -32.58 12.13
N GLU A 76 7.23 -32.09 13.35
CA GLU A 76 7.10 -30.65 13.63
C GLU A 76 8.36 -29.87 13.23
N HIS A 77 9.56 -30.45 13.40
CA HIS A 77 10.81 -29.76 13.09
C HIS A 77 10.97 -29.45 11.59
N SER A 78 10.64 -30.43 10.73
CA SER A 78 10.67 -30.19 9.29
C SER A 78 9.63 -29.14 8.87
N ILE A 79 8.43 -29.15 9.50
CA ILE A 79 7.41 -28.15 9.21
C ILE A 79 7.84 -26.75 9.67
N GLU A 80 8.57 -26.63 10.78
CA GLU A 80 9.16 -25.35 11.22
C GLU A 80 10.15 -24.77 10.19
N ILE A 81 10.97 -25.60 9.57
CA ILE A 81 11.89 -25.17 8.50
C ILE A 81 11.08 -24.63 7.31
N TRP A 82 10.04 -25.36 6.89
CA TRP A 82 9.19 -24.90 5.79
C TRP A 82 8.43 -23.62 6.15
N ALA A 83 8.04 -23.45 7.40
CA ALA A 83 7.43 -22.22 7.90
C ALA A 83 8.39 -21.03 7.82
N LYS A 84 9.68 -21.22 8.18
CA LYS A 84 10.73 -20.19 8.02
C LYS A 84 10.90 -19.76 6.56
N ILE A 85 10.89 -20.74 5.64
CA ILE A 85 10.88 -20.43 4.19
C ILE A 85 9.61 -19.63 3.83
N GLY A 86 8.49 -19.98 4.43
CA GLY A 86 7.22 -19.24 4.26
C GLY A 86 7.33 -17.76 4.66
N VAL A 87 7.94 -17.47 5.80
CA VAL A 87 8.19 -16.09 6.25
C VAL A 87 9.08 -15.34 5.25
N ILE A 88 10.16 -15.98 4.77
CA ILE A 88 11.06 -15.38 3.77
C ILE A 88 10.29 -14.96 2.52
N PHE A 89 9.43 -15.83 1.96
CA PHE A 89 8.63 -15.51 0.78
C PHE A 89 7.54 -14.48 1.05
N LEU A 90 6.93 -14.51 2.24
CA LEU A 90 5.98 -13.46 2.66
C LEU A 90 6.64 -12.09 2.70
N LEU A 91 7.80 -11.98 3.36
CA LEU A 91 8.51 -10.71 3.48
C LEU A 91 9.14 -10.24 2.17
N PHE A 92 9.58 -11.19 1.34
CA PHE A 92 10.02 -10.87 -0.02
C PHE A 92 8.89 -10.28 -0.87
N SER A 93 7.71 -10.90 -0.84
CA SER A 93 6.53 -10.37 -1.54
C SER A 93 6.10 -9.01 -0.99
N LEU A 94 6.15 -8.85 0.32
CA LEU A 94 5.86 -7.59 0.98
C LEU A 94 6.86 -6.50 0.55
N GLY A 95 8.14 -6.86 0.43
CA GLY A 95 9.16 -6.00 -0.14
C GLY A 95 8.85 -5.58 -1.58
N LEU A 96 8.31 -6.46 -2.42
CA LEU A 96 7.88 -6.15 -3.79
C LEU A 96 6.70 -5.15 -3.86
N GLU A 97 5.81 -5.19 -2.88
CA GLU A 97 4.72 -4.23 -2.74
C GLU A 97 5.19 -2.86 -2.23
N PHE A 98 6.36 -2.84 -1.54
CA PHE A 98 6.96 -1.65 -0.98
C PHE A 98 7.67 -0.81 -2.04
N SER A 99 7.23 0.45 -2.22
CA SER A 99 7.94 1.42 -3.05
C SER A 99 8.21 2.69 -2.26
N PHE A 100 9.46 3.14 -2.24
CA PHE A 100 9.86 4.42 -1.65
C PHE A 100 9.09 5.59 -2.23
N LYS A 101 8.71 5.51 -3.50
CA LYS A 101 7.96 6.56 -4.18
C LYS A 101 6.51 6.61 -3.75
N LYS A 102 5.86 5.45 -3.55
CA LYS A 102 4.51 5.40 -2.98
C LYS A 102 4.50 6.11 -1.62
N LEU A 103 5.50 5.86 -0.77
CA LEU A 103 5.63 6.54 0.53
C LEU A 103 5.79 8.06 0.39
N LEU A 104 6.61 8.53 -0.55
CA LEU A 104 6.83 9.96 -0.79
C LEU A 104 5.58 10.67 -1.35
N ASN A 105 4.72 9.93 -2.04
CA ASN A 105 3.49 10.44 -2.66
C ASN A 105 2.27 10.34 -1.72
N VAL A 106 2.38 9.65 -0.59
CA VAL A 106 1.33 9.66 0.45
C VAL A 106 1.20 11.07 1.01
N GLY A 107 -0.01 11.61 0.99
CA GLY A 107 -0.28 12.98 1.42
C GLY A 107 0.15 13.23 2.89
N GLY A 108 0.62 14.43 3.16
CA GLY A 108 1.13 14.80 4.51
C GLY A 108 0.11 14.53 5.63
N SER A 109 -1.18 14.65 5.34
CA SER A 109 -2.24 14.37 6.30
C SER A 109 -2.27 12.90 6.73
N ALA A 110 -2.21 11.96 5.78
CA ALA A 110 -2.21 10.53 6.09
C ALA A 110 -0.93 10.13 6.85
N SER A 111 0.24 10.67 6.44
CA SER A 111 1.52 10.38 7.09
C SER A 111 1.56 10.87 8.55
N ILE A 112 1.09 12.10 8.82
CA ILE A 112 1.02 12.63 10.19
C ILE A 112 0.07 11.79 11.04
N THR A 113 -1.11 11.46 10.49
CA THR A 113 -2.11 10.65 11.19
C THR A 113 -1.55 9.28 11.58
N ALA A 114 -0.93 8.58 10.61
CA ALA A 114 -0.35 7.27 10.84
C ALA A 114 0.78 7.31 11.88
N LEU A 115 1.70 8.29 11.79
CA LEU A 115 2.81 8.41 12.74
C LEU A 115 2.31 8.67 14.16
N VAL A 116 1.34 9.56 14.36
CA VAL A 116 0.75 9.82 15.68
C VAL A 116 0.08 8.57 16.22
N GLU A 117 -0.72 7.89 15.43
CA GLU A 117 -1.38 6.64 15.82
C GLU A 117 -0.38 5.58 16.21
N ILE A 118 0.59 5.26 15.34
CA ILE A 118 1.57 4.18 15.55
C ILE A 118 2.38 4.44 16.82
N ILE A 119 2.93 5.64 17.00
CA ILE A 119 3.73 5.97 18.18
C ILE A 119 2.91 5.82 19.47
N CYS A 120 1.68 6.36 19.47
CA CYS A 120 0.83 6.29 20.64
C CYS A 120 0.35 4.87 20.94
N ILE A 121 -0.03 4.09 19.94
CA ILE A 121 -0.52 2.72 20.14
C ILE A 121 0.59 1.77 20.56
N ILE A 122 1.81 1.93 20.02
CA ILE A 122 2.99 1.17 20.46
C ILE A 122 3.27 1.47 21.94
N ALA A 123 3.28 2.74 22.32
CA ALA A 123 3.51 3.14 23.71
C ALA A 123 2.43 2.56 24.65
N VAL A 124 1.17 2.68 24.28
CA VAL A 124 0.06 2.14 25.10
C VAL A 124 0.12 0.62 25.17
N GLY A 125 0.41 -0.08 24.06
CA GLY A 125 0.59 -1.53 24.04
C GLY A 125 1.74 -1.98 24.94
N TYR A 126 2.89 -1.29 24.87
CA TYR A 126 4.03 -1.55 25.74
C TYR A 126 3.68 -1.41 27.22
N TYR A 127 3.12 -0.25 27.61
CA TYR A 127 2.75 -0.03 29.00
C TYR A 127 1.64 -0.97 29.47
N ALA A 128 0.70 -1.32 28.63
CA ALA A 128 -0.34 -2.29 28.96
C ALA A 128 0.25 -3.69 29.23
N GLY A 129 1.21 -4.15 28.42
CA GLY A 129 1.94 -5.40 28.65
C GLY A 129 2.67 -5.38 29.99
N GLN A 130 3.39 -4.30 30.30
CA GLN A 130 4.09 -4.12 31.58
C GLN A 130 3.11 -4.14 32.77
N LEU A 131 1.96 -3.46 32.65
CA LEU A 131 0.93 -3.46 33.71
C LEU A 131 0.28 -4.83 33.92
N MET A 132 0.21 -5.64 32.88
CA MET A 132 -0.25 -7.04 32.96
C MET A 132 0.83 -7.99 33.51
N GLY A 133 2.04 -7.49 33.80
CA GLY A 133 3.16 -8.29 34.31
C GLY A 133 3.88 -9.12 33.24
N TRP A 134 3.74 -8.76 31.96
CA TRP A 134 4.39 -9.45 30.85
C TRP A 134 5.88 -9.10 30.75
N SER A 135 6.66 -9.94 30.11
CA SER A 135 8.06 -9.69 29.86
C SER A 135 8.24 -8.40 29.05
N GLN A 136 9.43 -7.85 29.09
CA GLN A 136 9.75 -6.63 28.32
C GLN A 136 9.59 -6.88 26.81
N MET A 137 10.01 -8.06 26.32
CA MET A 137 9.85 -8.45 24.93
C MET A 137 8.39 -8.64 24.55
N ASP A 138 7.61 -9.37 25.34
CA ASP A 138 6.18 -9.52 25.08
C ASP A 138 5.47 -8.18 25.00
N SER A 139 5.84 -7.23 25.87
CA SER A 139 5.27 -5.88 25.89
C SER A 139 5.66 -5.05 24.65
N ILE A 140 6.91 -5.15 24.19
CA ILE A 140 7.38 -4.47 22.96
C ILE A 140 6.66 -5.07 21.74
N PHE A 141 6.60 -6.41 21.67
CA PHE A 141 5.91 -7.10 20.58
C PHE A 141 4.41 -6.80 20.60
N LEU A 142 3.78 -6.71 21.76
CA LEU A 142 2.38 -6.28 21.88
C LEU A 142 2.16 -4.90 21.24
N GLY A 143 3.00 -3.92 21.58
CA GLY A 143 2.94 -2.60 20.93
C GLY A 143 3.03 -2.67 19.41
N GLY A 144 3.95 -3.50 18.90
CA GLY A 144 4.11 -3.74 17.46
C GLY A 144 2.90 -4.40 16.81
N LEU A 145 2.31 -5.39 17.47
CA LEU A 145 1.08 -6.06 17.02
C LEU A 145 -0.07 -5.08 16.82
N LEU A 146 -0.25 -4.18 17.79
CA LEU A 146 -1.34 -3.21 17.78
C LEU A 146 -1.17 -2.12 16.74
N ALA A 147 0.04 -1.89 16.25
CA ALA A 147 0.35 -0.83 15.29
C ALA A 147 -0.12 -1.13 13.86
N SER A 148 -0.53 -2.35 13.54
CA SER A 148 -0.96 -2.73 12.19
C SER A 148 -2.48 -2.85 12.05
N SER A 149 -3.02 -2.36 10.93
CA SER A 149 -4.42 -2.55 10.54
C SER A 149 -4.51 -3.44 9.29
N SER A 150 -5.65 -4.14 9.12
CA SER A 150 -5.86 -4.95 7.91
C SER A 150 -6.42 -4.10 6.77
N THR A 151 -5.61 -3.91 5.75
CA THR A 151 -6.00 -3.25 4.50
C THR A 151 -7.16 -3.98 3.83
N THR A 152 -7.11 -5.31 3.78
CA THR A 152 -8.13 -6.16 3.14
C THR A 152 -9.50 -6.03 3.80
N ILE A 153 -9.56 -6.04 5.14
CA ILE A 153 -10.82 -5.94 5.90
C ILE A 153 -11.44 -4.55 5.72
N ILE A 154 -10.63 -3.49 5.77
CA ILE A 154 -11.10 -2.10 5.63
C ILE A 154 -11.65 -1.85 4.23
N ILE A 155 -10.92 -2.26 3.18
CA ILE A 155 -11.37 -2.11 1.78
C ILE A 155 -12.70 -2.82 1.59
N ARG A 156 -12.83 -4.04 2.08
CA ARG A 156 -14.06 -4.82 1.98
C ARG A 156 -15.23 -4.16 2.72
N ALA A 157 -15.02 -3.72 3.96
CA ALA A 157 -16.03 -3.01 4.72
C ALA A 157 -16.47 -1.71 4.01
N PHE A 158 -15.53 -0.98 3.39
CA PHE A 158 -15.84 0.20 2.59
C PHE A 158 -16.65 -0.11 1.33
N ASP A 159 -16.38 -1.24 0.66
CA ASP A 159 -17.16 -1.70 -0.48
C ASP A 159 -18.60 -2.07 -0.06
N GLU A 160 -18.76 -2.87 1.00
CA GLU A 160 -20.07 -3.27 1.54
C GLU A 160 -20.91 -2.07 2.01
N LEU A 161 -20.29 -1.09 2.66
CA LEU A 161 -20.92 0.12 3.17
C LEU A 161 -20.99 1.27 2.14
N LYS A 162 -20.46 1.07 0.92
CA LYS A 162 -20.37 2.08 -0.15
C LYS A 162 -19.65 3.37 0.28
N LEU A 163 -18.62 3.24 1.10
CA LEU A 163 -17.85 4.35 1.65
C LEU A 163 -16.60 4.71 0.83
N LYS A 164 -16.21 3.89 -0.13
CA LYS A 164 -14.95 3.99 -0.89
C LYS A 164 -14.74 5.34 -1.60
N ARG A 165 -15.83 6.01 -2.01
CA ARG A 165 -15.81 7.32 -2.69
C ARG A 165 -15.87 8.52 -1.72
N LYS A 166 -15.88 8.31 -0.40
CA LYS A 166 -15.92 9.40 0.58
C LYS A 166 -14.51 9.98 0.80
N LYS A 167 -14.41 11.29 1.05
CA LYS A 167 -13.11 11.98 1.25
C LYS A 167 -12.25 11.34 2.35
N PHE A 168 -12.85 10.94 3.47
CA PHE A 168 -12.13 10.30 4.57
C PHE A 168 -11.53 8.92 4.18
N ALA A 169 -12.14 8.21 3.20
CA ALA A 169 -11.62 6.94 2.73
C ALA A 169 -10.20 7.08 2.11
N ASN A 170 -9.95 8.16 1.36
CA ASN A 170 -8.63 8.43 0.80
C ASN A 170 -7.58 8.65 1.90
N VAL A 171 -7.96 9.29 3.01
CA VAL A 171 -7.07 9.46 4.17
C VAL A 171 -6.78 8.10 4.81
N VAL A 172 -7.82 7.25 5.00
CA VAL A 172 -7.65 5.89 5.53
C VAL A 172 -6.73 5.06 4.63
N PHE A 173 -6.91 5.07 3.32
CA PHE A 173 -6.01 4.34 2.41
C PHE A 173 -4.56 4.84 2.49
N GLY A 174 -4.37 6.16 2.62
CA GLY A 174 -3.05 6.72 2.85
C GLY A 174 -2.43 6.28 4.18
N ILE A 175 -3.21 6.23 5.27
CA ILE A 175 -2.74 5.74 6.58
C ILE A 175 -2.33 4.28 6.48
N LEU A 176 -3.14 3.42 5.86
CA LEU A 176 -2.83 1.99 5.68
C LEU A 176 -1.50 1.77 4.96
N ILE A 177 -1.23 2.54 3.90
CA ILE A 177 0.06 2.46 3.20
C ILE A 177 1.23 2.82 4.14
N VAL A 178 1.07 3.83 4.99
CA VAL A 178 2.12 4.22 5.94
C VAL A 178 2.26 3.19 7.07
N GLU A 179 1.15 2.67 7.62
CA GLU A 179 1.17 1.60 8.63
C GLU A 179 1.91 0.37 8.12
N ASP A 180 1.56 -0.13 6.92
CA ASP A 180 2.18 -1.31 6.33
C ASP A 180 3.71 -1.14 6.24
N ILE A 181 4.17 0.04 5.80
CA ILE A 181 5.60 0.35 5.71
C ILE A 181 6.26 0.41 7.09
N VAL A 182 5.63 1.08 8.06
CA VAL A 182 6.19 1.23 9.41
C VAL A 182 6.21 -0.10 10.14
N VAL A 183 5.19 -0.95 9.98
CA VAL A 183 5.16 -2.29 10.58
C VAL A 183 6.29 -3.18 10.05
N ILE A 184 6.61 -3.08 8.76
CA ILE A 184 7.75 -3.79 8.18
C ILE A 184 9.07 -3.30 8.80
N LEU A 185 9.26 -1.99 8.88
CA LEU A 185 10.44 -1.42 9.53
C LEU A 185 10.50 -1.82 11.01
N LEU A 186 9.37 -1.85 11.69
CA LEU A 186 9.26 -2.32 13.06
C LEU A 186 9.65 -3.78 13.21
N MET A 187 9.22 -4.68 12.30
CA MET A 187 9.64 -6.09 12.30
C MET A 187 11.15 -6.22 12.18
N VAL A 188 11.77 -5.42 11.32
CA VAL A 188 13.22 -5.38 11.16
C VAL A 188 13.91 -4.93 12.45
N ILE A 189 13.37 -3.91 13.11
CA ILE A 189 13.88 -3.41 14.39
C ILE A 189 13.73 -4.51 15.47
N LEU A 190 12.56 -5.11 15.59
CA LEU A 190 12.28 -6.18 16.55
C LEU A 190 13.19 -7.39 16.34
N SER A 191 13.43 -7.77 15.08
CA SER A 191 14.37 -8.83 14.72
C SER A 191 15.79 -8.51 15.19
N THR A 192 16.27 -7.29 14.95
CA THR A 192 17.60 -6.86 15.37
C THR A 192 17.73 -6.81 16.90
N MET A 193 16.70 -6.34 17.61
CA MET A 193 16.65 -6.33 19.07
C MET A 193 16.65 -7.75 19.67
N ALA A 194 15.95 -8.68 19.04
CA ALA A 194 15.89 -10.07 19.45
C ALA A 194 17.27 -10.76 19.38
N VAL A 195 18.05 -10.47 18.37
CA VAL A 195 19.41 -11.04 18.18
C VAL A 195 20.39 -10.46 19.21
N SER A 196 20.27 -9.18 19.57
CA SER A 196 21.25 -8.53 20.48
C SER A 196 21.10 -8.93 21.94
N GLN A 197 19.95 -9.35 22.39
CA GLN A 197 19.58 -9.75 23.78
C GLN A 197 20.04 -8.74 24.88
N GLN A 198 20.50 -7.55 24.52
CA GLN A 198 20.97 -6.52 25.43
C GLN A 198 20.07 -5.28 25.35
N PHE A 199 19.64 -4.80 26.52
CA PHE A 199 18.67 -3.70 26.65
C PHE A 199 19.31 -2.39 27.13
N ASP A 200 20.62 -2.20 26.89
CA ASP A 200 21.22 -0.88 27.14
C ASP A 200 20.81 0.09 26.03
N GLY A 201 20.23 1.22 26.42
CA GLY A 201 19.71 2.22 25.48
C GLY A 201 20.77 2.76 24.50
N ALA A 202 22.03 2.82 24.91
CA ALA A 202 23.15 3.26 24.08
C ALA A 202 23.48 2.21 23.00
N GLU A 203 23.49 0.92 23.35
CA GLU A 203 23.74 -0.17 22.42
C GLU A 203 22.59 -0.34 21.44
N MET A 204 21.33 -0.19 21.91
CA MET A 204 20.14 -0.21 21.06
C MET A 204 20.19 0.92 20.02
N PHE A 205 20.55 2.15 20.43
CA PHE A 205 20.70 3.28 19.51
C PHE A 205 21.83 3.05 18.49
N SER A 206 22.96 2.48 18.92
CA SER A 206 24.05 2.09 18.03
C SER A 206 23.59 1.04 17.00
N SER A 207 22.82 0.04 17.43
CA SER A 207 22.29 -1.03 16.56
C SER A 207 21.28 -0.46 15.54
N LEU A 208 20.43 0.48 15.93
CA LEU A 208 19.52 1.17 15.01
C LEU A 208 20.28 2.02 13.96
N ILE A 209 21.36 2.69 14.36
CA ILE A 209 22.23 3.42 13.41
C ILE A 209 22.89 2.46 12.44
N LYS A 210 23.45 1.34 12.93
CA LYS A 210 24.04 0.29 12.09
C LYS A 210 23.01 -0.25 11.10
N LEU A 211 21.82 -0.60 11.57
CA LEU A 211 20.73 -1.07 10.72
C LEU A 211 20.39 -0.04 9.63
N GLY A 212 20.13 1.21 10.00
CA GLY A 212 19.83 2.28 9.06
C GLY A 212 20.94 2.50 8.03
N PHE A 213 22.19 2.39 8.45
CA PHE A 213 23.35 2.47 7.56
C PHE A 213 23.38 1.32 6.55
N PHE A 214 23.26 0.06 7.01
CA PHE A 214 23.24 -1.11 6.12
C PHE A 214 22.05 -1.11 5.17
N LEU A 215 20.86 -0.74 5.65
CA LEU A 215 19.69 -0.57 4.78
C LEU A 215 19.98 0.43 3.67
N ALA A 216 20.53 1.60 4.02
CA ALA A 216 20.86 2.62 3.03
C ALA A 216 21.90 2.12 2.01
N VAL A 217 22.94 1.40 2.45
CA VAL A 217 23.96 0.82 1.57
C VAL A 217 23.34 -0.22 0.63
N TRP A 218 22.54 -1.12 1.15
CA TRP A 218 21.90 -2.18 0.34
C TRP A 218 20.91 -1.60 -0.67
N PHE A 219 20.10 -0.61 -0.26
CA PHE A 219 19.20 0.07 -1.19
C PHE A 219 19.95 0.84 -2.26
N LEU A 220 20.96 1.63 -1.91
CA LEU A 220 21.73 2.39 -2.88
C LEU A 220 22.49 1.47 -3.84
N GLY A 221 23.15 0.44 -3.32
CA GLY A 221 23.87 -0.56 -4.13
C GLY A 221 22.93 -1.40 -4.97
N GLY A 222 21.83 -1.86 -4.39
CA GLY A 222 20.82 -2.67 -5.07
C GLY A 222 20.14 -1.93 -6.22
N ILE A 223 19.67 -0.69 -6.01
CA ILE A 223 19.05 0.14 -7.06
C ILE A 223 20.07 0.47 -8.18
N PHE A 224 21.34 0.58 -7.84
CA PHE A 224 22.38 0.82 -8.85
C PHE A 224 22.71 -0.43 -9.69
N VAL A 225 22.81 -1.60 -9.04
CA VAL A 225 23.28 -2.84 -9.66
C VAL A 225 22.14 -3.64 -10.29
N ILE A 226 21.07 -3.93 -9.54
CA ILE A 226 20.04 -4.89 -9.94
C ILE A 226 19.28 -4.46 -11.21
N PRO A 227 18.77 -3.22 -11.36
CA PRO A 227 18.11 -2.82 -12.61
C PRO A 227 19.06 -2.85 -13.80
N SER A 228 20.35 -2.50 -13.58
CA SER A 228 21.37 -2.55 -14.65
C SER A 228 21.67 -3.98 -15.08
N PHE A 229 21.74 -4.92 -14.14
CA PHE A 229 21.91 -6.34 -14.38
C PHE A 229 20.70 -6.93 -15.15
N LEU A 230 19.49 -6.69 -14.67
CA LEU A 230 18.27 -7.17 -15.33
C LEU A 230 18.13 -6.65 -16.77
N ARG A 231 18.53 -5.40 -17.04
CA ARG A 231 18.57 -4.86 -18.40
C ARG A 231 19.57 -5.60 -19.29
N ALA A 232 20.74 -5.92 -18.77
CA ALA A 232 21.77 -6.62 -19.55
C ALA A 232 21.31 -8.01 -20.01
N ILE A 233 20.49 -8.69 -19.19
CA ILE A 233 19.98 -10.04 -19.48
C ILE A 233 18.55 -10.05 -20.02
N LYS A 234 17.96 -8.90 -20.31
CA LYS A 234 16.55 -8.73 -20.75
C LYS A 234 16.13 -9.73 -21.83
N LYS A 235 17.03 -10.05 -22.76
CA LYS A 235 16.76 -10.98 -23.88
C LYS A 235 16.44 -12.42 -23.44
N TYR A 236 16.89 -12.79 -22.22
CA TYR A 236 16.77 -14.14 -21.67
C TYR A 236 15.73 -14.23 -20.54
N LEU A 237 15.02 -13.13 -20.22
CA LEU A 237 14.07 -13.06 -19.13
C LEU A 237 12.65 -13.42 -19.63
N ASP A 238 12.35 -14.73 -19.66
CA ASP A 238 10.98 -15.24 -19.67
C ASP A 238 10.40 -15.32 -18.25
N ASP A 239 9.17 -15.79 -18.09
CA ASP A 239 8.50 -15.84 -16.79
C ASP A 239 9.17 -16.83 -15.83
N GLU A 240 9.62 -17.97 -16.32
CA GLU A 240 10.29 -19.00 -15.53
C GLU A 240 11.66 -18.51 -15.04
N THR A 241 12.48 -18.00 -15.96
CA THR A 241 13.82 -17.46 -15.64
C THR A 241 13.71 -16.29 -14.67
N LEU A 242 12.73 -15.41 -14.84
CA LEU A 242 12.50 -14.27 -13.97
C LEU A 242 12.11 -14.71 -12.56
N LEU A 243 11.26 -15.73 -12.41
CA LEU A 243 10.90 -16.30 -11.12
C LEU A 243 12.09 -16.90 -10.41
N ILE A 244 12.84 -17.78 -11.09
CA ILE A 244 14.02 -18.45 -10.54
C ILE A 244 15.07 -17.42 -10.13
N LEU A 245 15.33 -16.44 -10.99
CA LEU A 245 16.29 -15.37 -10.72
C LEU A 245 15.86 -14.51 -9.51
N SER A 246 14.60 -14.13 -9.41
CA SER A 246 14.12 -13.30 -8.30
C SER A 246 14.18 -14.05 -6.97
N ILE A 247 13.85 -15.35 -6.96
CA ILE A 247 14.01 -16.20 -5.78
C ILE A 247 15.50 -16.36 -5.43
N GLY A 248 16.36 -16.59 -6.43
CA GLY A 248 17.80 -16.70 -6.23
C GLY A 248 18.41 -15.42 -5.66
N LEU A 249 18.00 -14.25 -6.14
CA LEU A 249 18.40 -12.95 -5.60
C LEU A 249 17.89 -12.75 -4.16
N CYS A 250 16.64 -13.15 -3.89
CA CYS A 250 16.07 -13.12 -2.55
C CYS A 250 16.90 -13.95 -1.57
N LEU A 251 17.13 -15.23 -1.86
CA LEU A 251 17.89 -16.13 -1.00
C LEU A 251 19.36 -15.71 -0.89
N GLY A 252 19.95 -15.17 -1.95
CA GLY A 252 21.28 -14.58 -1.92
C GLY A 252 21.37 -13.41 -0.95
N MET A 253 20.37 -12.54 -0.93
CA MET A 253 20.33 -11.41 0.01
C MET A 253 20.05 -11.86 1.44
N VAL A 254 19.22 -12.89 1.62
CA VAL A 254 19.01 -13.57 2.92
C VAL A 254 20.35 -14.05 3.48
N TYR A 255 21.15 -14.73 2.65
CA TYR A 255 22.49 -15.19 3.05
C TYR A 255 23.45 -14.04 3.39
N ILE A 256 23.43 -12.97 2.61
CA ILE A 256 24.26 -11.78 2.88
C ILE A 256 23.84 -11.13 4.21
N ALA A 257 22.53 -10.98 4.46
CA ALA A 257 22.02 -10.40 5.70
C ALA A 257 22.45 -11.22 6.92
N ASP A 258 22.28 -12.53 6.88
CA ASP A 258 22.69 -13.46 7.93
C ASP A 258 24.20 -13.39 8.20
N SER A 259 25.03 -13.38 7.14
CA SER A 259 26.49 -13.30 7.25
C SER A 259 27.00 -12.01 7.90
N VAL A 260 26.23 -10.94 7.87
CA VAL A 260 26.55 -9.64 8.49
C VAL A 260 25.93 -9.51 9.89
N GLY A 261 25.18 -10.53 10.34
CA GLY A 261 24.55 -10.57 11.66
C GLY A 261 23.19 -9.88 11.72
N PHE A 262 22.50 -9.75 10.58
CA PHE A 262 21.11 -9.31 10.50
C PHE A 262 20.18 -10.52 10.29
N SER A 263 18.88 -10.30 10.50
CA SER A 263 17.92 -11.36 10.31
C SER A 263 17.74 -11.75 8.84
N ILE A 264 17.42 -13.01 8.61
CA ILE A 264 17.13 -13.58 7.30
C ILE A 264 15.92 -12.92 6.64
N GLU A 265 14.93 -12.53 7.46
CA GLU A 265 13.72 -11.85 7.06
C GLU A 265 14.00 -10.46 6.48
N LEU A 266 14.95 -9.73 7.08
CA LEU A 266 15.41 -8.44 6.57
C LEU A 266 16.00 -8.57 5.17
N GLY A 267 16.83 -9.59 4.95
CA GLY A 267 17.42 -9.84 3.64
C GLY A 267 16.37 -10.03 2.55
N ALA A 268 15.35 -10.85 2.84
CA ALA A 268 14.23 -11.10 1.93
C ALA A 268 13.46 -9.81 1.61
N PHE A 269 13.08 -9.05 2.63
CA PHE A 269 12.37 -7.78 2.46
C PHE A 269 13.16 -6.76 1.63
N VAL A 270 14.44 -6.58 1.94
CA VAL A 270 15.31 -5.62 1.22
C VAL A 270 15.42 -5.97 -0.26
N MET A 271 15.62 -7.25 -0.61
CA MET A 271 15.68 -7.67 -2.00
C MET A 271 14.34 -7.44 -2.71
N GLY A 272 13.23 -7.77 -2.07
CA GLY A 272 11.89 -7.47 -2.58
C GLY A 272 11.72 -5.99 -2.90
N SER A 273 12.09 -5.12 -1.97
CA SER A 273 11.99 -3.66 -2.13
C SER A 273 12.91 -3.10 -3.22
N ILE A 274 14.09 -3.68 -3.42
CA ILE A 274 14.98 -3.31 -4.53
C ILE A 274 14.34 -3.70 -5.87
N LEU A 275 13.77 -4.90 -5.96
CA LEU A 275 13.09 -5.38 -7.16
C LEU A 275 11.79 -4.62 -7.44
N ALA A 276 11.12 -4.08 -6.41
CA ALA A 276 9.92 -3.25 -6.53
C ALA A 276 10.14 -1.97 -7.36
N GLU A 277 11.35 -1.43 -7.35
CA GLU A 277 11.72 -0.24 -8.14
C GLU A 277 12.08 -0.59 -9.60
N THR A 278 12.09 -1.88 -9.97
CA THR A 278 12.36 -2.33 -11.34
C THR A 278 11.09 -2.40 -12.18
N ILE A 279 11.28 -2.37 -13.52
CA ILE A 279 10.17 -2.53 -14.48
C ILE A 279 9.53 -3.94 -14.43
N TYR A 280 10.19 -4.89 -13.81
CA TYR A 280 9.74 -6.27 -13.69
C TYR A 280 8.94 -6.54 -12.41
N ALA A 281 8.75 -5.54 -11.53
CA ALA A 281 8.11 -5.70 -10.23
C ALA A 281 6.74 -6.39 -10.30
N GLU A 282 5.83 -5.89 -11.14
CA GLU A 282 4.49 -6.47 -11.31
C GLU A 282 4.52 -7.91 -11.85
N LYS A 283 5.44 -8.17 -12.79
CA LYS A 283 5.60 -9.49 -13.39
C LYS A 283 6.13 -10.49 -12.37
N ILE A 284 7.13 -10.09 -11.56
CA ILE A 284 7.68 -10.89 -10.47
C ILE A 284 6.59 -11.17 -9.43
N GLU A 285 5.87 -10.13 -8.99
CA GLU A 285 4.78 -10.23 -8.02
C GLU A 285 3.71 -11.22 -8.47
N HIS A 286 3.25 -11.10 -9.72
CA HIS A 286 2.25 -12.01 -10.30
C HIS A 286 2.74 -13.47 -10.36
N THR A 287 3.98 -13.69 -10.80
CA THR A 287 4.53 -15.05 -10.93
C THR A 287 4.85 -15.67 -9.58
N LEU A 288 5.26 -14.84 -8.60
CA LEU A 288 5.57 -15.27 -7.23
C LEU A 288 4.30 -15.58 -6.41
N GLN A 289 3.13 -15.05 -6.80
CA GLN A 289 1.90 -15.15 -6.01
C GLN A 289 1.51 -16.57 -5.62
N SER A 290 1.68 -17.54 -6.52
CA SER A 290 1.38 -18.95 -6.24
C SER A 290 2.36 -19.55 -5.22
N VAL A 291 3.65 -19.23 -5.34
CA VAL A 291 4.69 -19.66 -4.41
C VAL A 291 4.45 -19.05 -3.03
N LYS A 292 4.21 -17.74 -2.97
CA LYS A 292 3.83 -17.01 -1.74
C LYS A 292 2.65 -17.67 -1.06
N THR A 293 1.57 -17.95 -1.79
CA THR A 293 0.34 -18.53 -1.22
C THR A 293 0.59 -19.91 -0.65
N LEU A 294 1.36 -20.77 -1.33
CA LEU A 294 1.70 -22.10 -0.85
C LEU A 294 2.47 -22.04 0.48
N PHE A 295 3.57 -21.29 0.49
CA PHE A 295 4.43 -21.20 1.67
C PHE A 295 3.79 -20.41 2.81
N ALA A 296 3.00 -19.38 2.51
CA ALA A 296 2.21 -18.67 3.50
C ALA A 296 1.19 -19.59 4.19
N THR A 297 0.55 -20.48 3.42
CA THR A 297 -0.37 -21.49 4.00
C THR A 297 0.37 -22.37 4.99
N ILE A 298 1.55 -22.90 4.62
CA ILE A 298 2.36 -23.75 5.51
C ILE A 298 2.76 -22.98 6.77
N PHE A 299 3.20 -21.72 6.62
CA PHE A 299 3.57 -20.86 7.74
C PHE A 299 2.40 -20.64 8.72
N PHE A 300 1.24 -20.19 8.21
CA PHE A 300 0.09 -19.92 9.10
C PHE A 300 -0.50 -21.19 9.71
N VAL A 301 -0.44 -22.32 9.00
CA VAL A 301 -0.83 -23.62 9.57
C VAL A 301 0.16 -24.05 10.65
N SER A 302 1.48 -23.93 10.41
CA SER A 302 2.50 -24.23 11.43
C SER A 302 2.28 -23.44 12.72
N ILE A 303 2.03 -22.12 12.60
CA ILE A 303 1.74 -21.29 13.76
C ILE A 303 0.40 -21.69 14.41
N GLY A 304 -0.60 -22.02 13.60
CA GLY A 304 -1.89 -22.50 14.09
C GLY A 304 -1.79 -23.79 14.95
N MET A 305 -0.82 -24.67 14.64
CA MET A 305 -0.53 -25.87 15.43
C MET A 305 -0.06 -25.56 16.85
N MET A 306 0.57 -24.40 17.05
CA MET A 306 1.08 -23.96 18.35
C MET A 306 -0.02 -23.36 19.24
N ILE A 307 -1.26 -23.21 18.76
CA ILE A 307 -2.36 -22.67 19.54
C ILE A 307 -2.85 -23.71 20.55
N ASP A 308 -2.71 -23.37 21.83
CA ASP A 308 -3.30 -24.12 22.93
C ASP A 308 -4.61 -23.44 23.39
N PRO A 309 -5.77 -24.10 23.26
CA PRO A 309 -7.04 -23.57 23.76
C PRO A 309 -7.07 -23.33 25.28
N ALA A 310 -6.32 -24.11 26.03
CA ALA A 310 -6.23 -23.92 27.49
C ALA A 310 -5.56 -22.57 27.78
N SER A 311 -4.49 -22.24 27.08
CA SER A 311 -3.80 -20.95 27.14
C SER A 311 -4.74 -19.79 26.76
N MET A 312 -5.58 -19.93 25.73
CA MET A 312 -6.55 -18.87 25.36
C MET A 312 -7.58 -18.62 26.46
N ILE A 313 -8.06 -19.67 27.14
CA ILE A 313 -9.01 -19.57 28.25
C ILE A 313 -8.32 -18.94 29.46
N GLU A 314 -7.09 -19.31 29.75
CA GLU A 314 -6.29 -18.75 30.83
C GLU A 314 -6.07 -17.25 30.64
N HIS A 315 -5.75 -16.83 29.39
CA HIS A 315 -5.46 -15.44 29.03
C HIS A 315 -6.69 -14.65 28.52
N LYS A 316 -7.92 -15.12 28.78
CA LYS A 316 -9.16 -14.45 28.33
C LYS A 316 -9.27 -12.98 28.76
N TRP A 317 -8.78 -12.65 29.95
CA TRP A 317 -8.76 -11.27 30.43
C TRP A 317 -7.75 -10.40 29.68
N ALA A 318 -6.60 -10.96 29.33
CA ALA A 318 -5.62 -10.29 28.46
C ALA A 318 -6.22 -10.02 27.08
N ILE A 319 -6.87 -11.02 26.47
CA ILE A 319 -7.57 -10.85 25.17
C ILE A 319 -8.60 -9.73 25.27
N LEU A 320 -9.41 -9.69 26.32
CA LEU A 320 -10.42 -8.65 26.52
C LEU A 320 -9.79 -7.25 26.66
N VAL A 321 -8.79 -7.12 27.54
CA VAL A 321 -8.11 -5.84 27.79
C VAL A 321 -7.41 -5.34 26.53
N VAL A 322 -6.66 -6.20 25.83
CA VAL A 322 -5.97 -5.84 24.60
C VAL A 322 -6.95 -5.49 23.48
N THR A 323 -8.10 -6.19 23.39
CA THR A 323 -9.18 -5.85 22.46
C THR A 323 -9.72 -4.43 22.71
N LEU A 324 -10.00 -4.10 23.98
CA LEU A 324 -10.48 -2.77 24.36
C LEU A 324 -9.44 -1.69 24.06
N ILE A 325 -8.17 -1.95 24.39
CA ILE A 325 -7.07 -1.04 24.05
C ILE A 325 -6.97 -0.84 22.55
N THR A 326 -7.09 -1.90 21.76
CA THR A 326 -7.07 -1.82 20.30
C THR A 326 -8.20 -0.93 19.76
N ILE A 327 -9.45 -1.23 20.16
CA ILE A 327 -10.62 -0.52 19.66
C ILE A 327 -10.56 0.96 20.08
N PHE A 328 -10.45 1.22 21.37
CA PHE A 328 -10.49 2.61 21.88
C PHE A 328 -9.20 3.37 21.63
N GLY A 329 -8.05 2.71 21.72
CA GLY A 329 -6.75 3.32 21.46
C GLY A 329 -6.59 3.74 20.01
N LYS A 330 -6.83 2.82 19.06
CA LYS A 330 -6.76 3.15 17.63
C LYS A 330 -7.80 4.20 17.27
N LEU A 331 -9.05 4.06 17.69
CA LEU A 331 -10.08 5.07 17.46
C LEU A 331 -9.62 6.45 17.95
N LEU A 332 -9.13 6.55 19.17
CA LEU A 332 -8.72 7.81 19.78
C LEU A 332 -7.49 8.40 19.09
N PHE A 333 -6.42 7.63 18.97
CA PHE A 333 -5.13 8.14 18.47
C PHE A 333 -5.17 8.42 16.97
N THR A 334 -5.88 7.60 16.18
CA THR A 334 -6.09 7.89 14.77
C THR A 334 -6.95 9.13 14.58
N SER A 335 -8.02 9.31 15.39
CA SER A 335 -8.83 10.54 15.32
C SER A 335 -8.02 11.78 15.71
N ILE A 336 -7.20 11.70 16.77
CA ILE A 336 -6.30 12.80 17.18
C ILE A 336 -5.28 13.07 16.07
N GLY A 337 -4.65 12.06 15.51
CA GLY A 337 -3.69 12.22 14.42
C GLY A 337 -4.33 12.90 13.19
N ALA A 338 -5.56 12.50 12.83
CA ALA A 338 -6.31 13.11 11.75
C ALA A 338 -6.65 14.59 12.06
N LEU A 339 -7.03 14.92 13.29
CA LEU A 339 -7.23 16.31 13.71
C LEU A 339 -5.91 17.12 13.62
N LEU A 340 -4.82 16.57 14.13
CA LEU A 340 -3.49 17.23 14.07
C LEU A 340 -3.01 17.44 12.65
N SER A 341 -3.42 16.58 11.71
CA SER A 341 -3.12 16.72 10.30
C SER A 341 -4.03 17.73 9.55
N GLY A 342 -4.93 18.42 10.26
CA GLY A 342 -5.84 19.43 9.69
C GLY A 342 -7.13 18.88 9.12
N GLN A 343 -7.52 17.62 9.40
CA GLN A 343 -8.80 17.09 8.97
C GLN A 343 -9.95 17.64 9.85
N PRO A 344 -11.14 17.89 9.27
CA PRO A 344 -12.32 18.28 10.04
C PRO A 344 -12.71 17.20 11.06
N LEU A 345 -13.33 17.59 12.18
CA LEU A 345 -13.72 16.67 13.26
C LEU A 345 -14.55 15.48 12.76
N LYS A 346 -15.52 15.70 11.86
CA LYS A 346 -16.34 14.62 11.28
C LYS A 346 -15.47 13.58 10.57
N GLN A 347 -14.55 14.03 9.71
CA GLN A 347 -13.67 13.12 8.98
C GLN A 347 -12.70 12.40 9.92
N SER A 348 -12.16 13.09 10.92
CA SER A 348 -11.25 12.53 11.91
C SER A 348 -11.88 11.39 12.70
N VAL A 349 -13.14 11.56 13.16
CA VAL A 349 -13.88 10.48 13.83
C VAL A 349 -14.16 9.31 12.88
N GLN A 350 -14.54 9.58 11.63
CA GLN A 350 -14.77 8.54 10.62
C GLN A 350 -13.50 7.75 10.30
N VAL A 351 -12.35 8.43 10.21
CA VAL A 351 -11.03 7.80 10.01
C VAL A 351 -10.70 6.91 11.21
N GLY A 352 -10.78 7.42 12.45
CA GLY A 352 -10.46 6.65 13.64
C GLY A 352 -11.34 5.41 13.83
N MET A 353 -12.65 5.53 13.56
CA MET A 353 -13.56 4.39 13.65
C MET A 353 -13.35 3.35 12.54
N SER A 354 -12.70 3.74 11.45
CA SER A 354 -12.35 2.82 10.36
C SER A 354 -11.09 2.01 10.65
N MET A 355 -10.18 2.54 11.49
CA MET A 355 -8.88 1.95 11.78
C MET A 355 -8.84 1.09 13.05
N ALA A 356 -9.97 0.95 13.78
CA ALA A 356 -10.05 0.35 15.11
C ALA A 356 -9.98 -1.20 15.11
N GLN A 357 -8.98 -1.78 14.45
CA GLN A 357 -8.74 -3.23 14.36
C GLN A 357 -7.25 -3.53 14.17
N ILE A 358 -6.84 -4.80 14.39
CA ILE A 358 -5.51 -5.27 14.05
C ILE A 358 -5.53 -6.13 12.78
N GLY A 359 -4.45 -6.02 11.98
CA GLY A 359 -4.31 -6.67 10.70
C GLY A 359 -3.66 -8.04 10.75
N GLU A 360 -3.51 -8.63 9.56
CA GLU A 360 -2.81 -9.89 9.36
C GLU A 360 -1.32 -9.81 9.67
N PHE A 361 -0.72 -8.62 9.57
CA PHE A 361 0.67 -8.39 9.97
C PHE A 361 0.91 -8.65 11.47
N ALA A 362 -0.11 -8.47 12.31
CA ALA A 362 -0.02 -8.82 13.71
C ALA A 362 0.31 -10.31 13.92
N PHE A 363 -0.25 -11.19 13.10
CA PHE A 363 0.08 -12.62 13.15
C PHE A 363 1.52 -12.90 12.72
N ILE A 364 2.00 -12.17 11.71
CA ILE A 364 3.39 -12.29 11.25
C ILE A 364 4.35 -11.83 12.35
N VAL A 365 4.07 -10.69 12.99
CA VAL A 365 4.88 -10.16 14.10
C VAL A 365 4.88 -11.11 15.29
N ALA A 366 3.69 -11.60 15.71
CA ALA A 366 3.58 -12.55 16.83
C ALA A 366 4.26 -13.89 16.53
N GLY A 367 3.99 -14.45 15.34
CA GLY A 367 4.59 -15.69 14.89
C GLY A 367 6.10 -15.59 14.72
N PHE A 368 6.59 -14.46 14.23
CA PHE A 368 8.01 -14.17 14.16
C PHE A 368 8.64 -14.16 15.56
N GLY A 369 8.09 -13.39 16.52
CA GLY A 369 8.59 -13.36 17.89
C GLY A 369 8.66 -14.73 18.54
N LEU A 370 7.66 -15.56 18.27
CA LEU A 370 7.60 -16.95 18.74
C LEU A 370 8.67 -17.82 18.05
N SER A 371 8.83 -17.74 16.74
CA SER A 371 9.77 -18.55 15.96
C SER A 371 11.23 -18.31 16.33
N ILE A 372 11.58 -17.09 16.76
CA ILE A 372 12.92 -16.74 17.25
C ILE A 372 13.07 -16.90 18.77
N GLY A 373 12.02 -17.38 19.47
CA GLY A 373 12.07 -17.72 20.89
C GLY A 373 12.19 -16.51 21.84
N VAL A 374 11.80 -15.30 21.41
CA VAL A 374 11.90 -14.09 22.23
C VAL A 374 10.58 -13.66 22.88
N THR A 375 9.46 -14.18 22.40
CA THR A 375 8.14 -13.95 22.99
C THR A 375 7.61 -15.22 23.63
N SER A 376 6.74 -15.02 24.61
CA SER A 376 6.03 -16.13 25.27
C SER A 376 4.98 -16.74 24.35
N ASP A 377 4.69 -18.03 24.53
CA ASP A 377 3.76 -18.82 23.70
C ASP A 377 2.32 -18.29 23.70
N PHE A 378 1.92 -17.57 24.74
CA PHE A 378 0.56 -17.02 24.86
C PHE A 378 0.32 -15.79 23.98
N LEU A 379 1.37 -15.09 23.54
CA LEU A 379 1.20 -13.81 22.82
C LEU A 379 0.52 -14.02 21.46
N PHE A 380 0.84 -15.11 20.77
CA PHE A 380 0.21 -15.42 19.49
C PHE A 380 -1.29 -15.76 19.63
N PRO A 381 -1.73 -16.66 20.53
CA PRO A 381 -3.15 -16.88 20.83
C PRO A 381 -3.91 -15.60 21.21
N VAL A 382 -3.29 -14.72 21.98
CA VAL A 382 -3.87 -13.40 22.31
C VAL A 382 -4.06 -12.56 21.05
N ALA A 383 -3.06 -12.46 20.18
CA ALA A 383 -3.16 -11.72 18.91
C ALA A 383 -4.30 -12.24 18.02
N VAL A 384 -4.44 -13.58 17.92
CA VAL A 384 -5.52 -14.22 17.15
C VAL A 384 -6.89 -13.87 17.73
N GLY A 385 -7.06 -13.99 19.06
CA GLY A 385 -8.30 -13.65 19.73
C GLY A 385 -8.72 -12.20 19.55
N VAL A 386 -7.78 -11.27 19.72
CA VAL A 386 -8.00 -9.81 19.53
C VAL A 386 -8.36 -9.50 18.08
N SER A 387 -7.63 -10.08 17.13
CA SER A 387 -7.90 -9.84 15.70
C SER A 387 -9.29 -10.35 15.29
N ALA A 388 -9.68 -11.54 15.73
CA ALA A 388 -11.00 -12.08 15.42
C ALA A 388 -12.13 -11.16 15.92
N ILE A 389 -12.04 -10.69 17.17
CA ILE A 389 -13.04 -9.80 17.76
C ILE A 389 -13.05 -8.44 17.06
N THR A 390 -11.87 -7.84 16.82
CA THR A 390 -11.78 -6.50 16.21
C THR A 390 -12.19 -6.51 14.74
N THR A 391 -11.89 -7.58 14.00
CA THR A 391 -12.38 -7.79 12.63
C THR A 391 -13.90 -7.80 12.56
N PHE A 392 -14.53 -8.55 13.47
CA PHE A 392 -15.99 -8.64 13.53
C PHE A 392 -16.64 -7.31 13.90
N THR A 393 -16.04 -6.53 14.81
CA THR A 393 -16.60 -5.25 15.28
C THR A 393 -16.41 -4.09 14.28
N THR A 394 -15.42 -4.14 13.42
CA THR A 394 -15.05 -3.02 12.51
C THR A 394 -16.18 -2.51 11.61
N PRO A 395 -16.98 -3.32 10.90
CA PRO A 395 -18.08 -2.81 10.06
C PRO A 395 -19.15 -2.08 10.89
N TYR A 396 -19.39 -2.52 12.12
CA TYR A 396 -20.34 -1.86 13.02
C TYR A 396 -19.83 -0.52 13.53
N LEU A 397 -18.53 -0.43 13.84
CA LEU A 397 -17.89 0.83 14.21
C LEU A 397 -17.95 1.82 13.05
N MET A 398 -17.61 1.43 11.84
CA MET A 398 -17.70 2.28 10.65
C MET A 398 -19.12 2.79 10.43
N LYS A 399 -20.13 1.92 10.53
CA LYS A 399 -21.54 2.28 10.37
C LYS A 399 -22.02 3.27 11.45
N SER A 400 -21.48 3.18 12.66
CA SER A 400 -21.85 4.07 13.77
C SER A 400 -21.04 5.37 13.82
N SER A 401 -20.08 5.56 12.93
CA SER A 401 -19.18 6.73 12.94
C SER A 401 -19.90 8.08 12.85
N GLU A 402 -20.99 8.14 12.10
CA GLU A 402 -21.78 9.37 11.97
C GLU A 402 -22.54 9.72 13.26
N LYS A 403 -23.13 8.70 13.92
CA LYS A 403 -23.78 8.89 15.23
C LYS A 403 -22.76 9.26 16.31
N THR A 404 -21.58 8.67 16.30
CA THR A 404 -20.49 8.98 17.23
C THR A 404 -20.04 10.44 17.06
N TYR A 405 -19.92 10.92 15.83
CA TYR A 405 -19.63 12.32 15.55
C TYR A 405 -20.73 13.24 16.12
N GLU A 406 -22.01 12.93 15.90
CA GLU A 406 -23.13 13.72 16.42
C GLU A 406 -23.12 13.82 17.96
N ILE A 407 -22.83 12.70 18.64
CA ILE A 407 -22.69 12.66 20.09
C ILE A 407 -21.52 13.53 20.53
N LEU A 408 -20.37 13.36 19.90
CA LEU A 408 -19.17 14.10 20.23
C LEU A 408 -19.35 15.62 20.01
N ASN A 409 -20.03 15.99 18.91
CA ASN A 409 -20.34 17.38 18.59
C ASN A 409 -21.30 18.04 19.61
N LYS A 410 -22.15 17.25 20.29
CA LYS A 410 -23.02 17.72 21.37
C LYS A 410 -22.28 17.85 22.72
N ILE A 411 -21.32 16.96 22.98
CA ILE A 411 -20.59 16.90 24.27
C ILE A 411 -19.48 17.95 24.29
N LEU A 412 -18.81 18.22 23.16
CA LEU A 412 -17.68 19.14 23.11
C LEU A 412 -18.15 20.60 23.26
N PRO A 413 -17.46 21.41 24.10
CA PRO A 413 -17.73 22.82 24.23
C PRO A 413 -17.58 23.55 22.88
N GLN A 414 -18.48 24.51 22.59
CA GLN A 414 -18.44 25.29 21.36
C GLN A 414 -17.09 26.01 21.10
N LYS A 415 -16.36 26.36 22.17
CA LYS A 415 -15.02 26.97 22.04
C LYS A 415 -14.01 25.99 21.41
N VAL A 416 -14.09 24.71 21.80
CA VAL A 416 -13.22 23.66 21.25
C VAL A 416 -13.57 23.36 19.80
N LEU A 417 -14.86 23.26 19.47
CA LEU A 417 -15.32 23.03 18.09
C LEU A 417 -14.86 24.17 17.16
N LYS A 418 -15.04 25.43 17.55
CA LYS A 418 -14.56 26.58 16.78
C LYS A 418 -13.04 26.61 16.62
N SER A 419 -12.27 26.17 17.63
CA SER A 419 -10.81 26.05 17.53
C SER A 419 -10.41 24.98 16.52
N ILE A 420 -11.06 23.82 16.54
CA ILE A 420 -10.81 22.73 15.58
C ILE A 420 -11.14 23.18 14.15
N ASP A 421 -12.29 23.83 13.95
CA ASP A 421 -12.70 24.30 12.62
C ASP A 421 -11.75 25.38 12.08
N ARG A 422 -11.29 26.29 12.92
CA ARG A 422 -10.30 27.29 12.53
C ARG A 422 -8.96 26.63 12.19
N TYR A 423 -8.47 25.70 13.01
CA TYR A 423 -7.23 24.99 12.75
C TYR A 423 -7.29 24.18 11.44
N SER A 424 -8.41 23.51 11.19
CA SER A 424 -8.62 22.74 9.95
C SER A 424 -8.64 23.65 8.71
N SER A 425 -9.30 24.82 8.76
CA SER A 425 -9.31 25.77 7.64
C SER A 425 -7.96 26.42 7.41
N ASP A 426 -7.25 26.82 8.47
CA ASP A 426 -5.92 27.44 8.36
C ASP A 426 -4.88 26.46 7.78
N THR A 427 -4.93 25.18 8.17
CA THR A 427 -4.00 24.16 7.68
C THR A 427 -4.20 23.84 6.20
N GLN A 428 -5.42 23.91 5.69
CA GLN A 428 -5.72 23.70 4.26
C GLN A 428 -5.23 24.86 3.37
N HIS A 429 -5.06 26.06 3.91
CA HIS A 429 -4.55 27.25 3.19
C HIS A 429 -3.02 27.34 3.16
N ILE A 430 -2.27 26.56 3.99
CA ILE A 430 -0.79 26.58 4.03
C ILE A 430 -0.22 25.64 2.95
N GLN A 431 -0.69 25.69 1.73
CA GLN A 431 -0.07 25.00 0.58
C GLN A 431 0.87 25.91 -0.23
N ASP A 432 1.17 27.12 0.23
CA ASP A 432 2.19 27.94 -0.42
C ASP A 432 3.57 27.29 -0.21
N GLU A 433 4.20 26.93 -1.33
CA GLU A 433 5.54 26.31 -1.38
C GLU A 433 6.56 27.23 -0.69
N ASN A 434 6.87 26.93 0.55
CA ASN A 434 7.91 27.63 1.28
C ASN A 434 9.27 27.24 0.67
N GLN A 435 9.84 28.11 -0.13
CA GLN A 435 11.13 27.90 -0.85
C GLN A 435 12.25 27.45 0.11
N TRP A 436 12.24 27.88 1.38
CA TRP A 436 13.14 27.39 2.41
C TRP A 436 13.00 25.90 2.67
N LYS A 437 11.78 25.38 2.68
CA LYS A 437 11.51 23.93 2.85
C LYS A 437 12.14 23.13 1.70
N ILE A 438 12.06 23.64 0.48
CA ILE A 438 12.66 22.98 -0.70
C ILE A 438 14.18 22.96 -0.58
N ILE A 439 14.81 24.10 -0.22
CA ILE A 439 16.27 24.20 -0.06
C ILE A 439 16.77 23.29 1.06
N LEU A 440 16.11 23.29 2.23
CA LEU A 440 16.48 22.45 3.37
C LEU A 440 16.32 20.97 3.04
N THR A 441 15.18 20.56 2.47
CA THR A 441 14.91 19.16 2.14
C THR A 441 15.93 18.64 1.11
N ARG A 442 16.21 19.39 0.06
CA ARG A 442 17.24 19.02 -0.93
C ARG A 442 18.64 18.96 -0.32
N THR A 443 18.96 19.87 0.58
CA THR A 443 20.26 19.91 1.28
C THR A 443 20.43 18.70 2.18
N ILE A 444 19.43 18.40 3.01
CA ILE A 444 19.45 17.25 3.94
C ILE A 444 19.52 15.93 3.15
N LYS A 445 18.72 15.77 2.09
CA LYS A 445 18.78 14.57 1.23
C LYS A 445 20.17 14.38 0.62
N ASN A 446 20.77 15.44 0.07
CA ASN A 446 22.11 15.35 -0.50
C ASN A 446 23.16 15.03 0.56
N LEU A 447 23.08 15.66 1.72
CA LEU A 447 23.99 15.40 2.85
C LEU A 447 23.89 13.95 3.31
N ALA A 448 22.68 13.45 3.60
CA ALA A 448 22.44 12.10 4.07
C ALA A 448 22.92 11.05 3.08
N LEU A 449 22.53 11.16 1.80
CA LEU A 449 22.87 10.19 0.77
C LEU A 449 24.38 10.07 0.55
N ASN A 450 25.07 11.19 0.36
CA ASN A 450 26.51 11.15 0.10
C ASN A 450 27.33 10.75 1.34
N THR A 451 26.87 11.11 2.54
CA THR A 451 27.50 10.66 3.78
C THR A 451 27.46 9.14 3.93
N VAL A 452 26.28 8.53 3.70
CA VAL A 452 26.13 7.08 3.76
C VAL A 452 27.08 6.40 2.78
N ILE A 453 27.18 6.89 1.55
CA ILE A 453 28.08 6.34 0.53
C ILE A 453 29.54 6.47 0.98
N VAL A 454 29.96 7.62 1.49
CA VAL A 454 31.34 7.84 1.95
C VAL A 454 31.69 6.93 3.12
N ILE A 455 30.81 6.75 4.10
CA ILE A 455 31.00 5.85 5.23
C ILE A 455 31.05 4.40 4.75
N ALA A 456 30.18 4.02 3.80
CA ALA A 456 30.17 2.68 3.21
C ALA A 456 31.50 2.35 2.51
N ILE A 457 32.02 3.28 1.72
CA ILE A 457 33.34 3.15 1.08
C ILE A 457 34.43 2.96 2.12
N ALA A 458 34.44 3.75 3.19
CA ALA A 458 35.43 3.66 4.25
C ALA A 458 35.38 2.29 4.97
N PHE A 459 34.19 1.79 5.27
CA PHE A 459 34.01 0.46 5.86
C PHE A 459 34.43 -0.65 4.91
N PHE A 460 34.02 -0.58 3.65
CA PHE A 460 34.38 -1.58 2.65
C PHE A 460 35.89 -1.68 2.45
N THR A 461 36.55 -0.54 2.29
CA THR A 461 38.00 -0.50 2.10
C THR A 461 38.75 -1.03 3.32
N LYS A 462 38.28 -0.71 4.54
CA LYS A 462 38.85 -1.22 5.78
C LYS A 462 38.65 -2.73 5.94
N SER A 463 37.44 -3.25 5.66
CA SER A 463 37.10 -4.64 5.94
C SER A 463 37.62 -5.63 4.88
N PHE A 464 37.79 -5.19 3.63
CA PHE A 464 38.20 -6.05 2.54
C PHE A 464 39.63 -5.72 2.05
N ILE A 465 39.86 -4.46 1.66
CA ILE A 465 41.09 -4.06 1.00
C ILE A 465 42.27 -4.03 1.98
N LEU A 466 42.07 -3.52 3.20
CA LEU A 466 43.12 -3.47 4.21
C LEU A 466 43.57 -4.87 4.65
N ILE A 467 42.63 -5.80 4.84
CA ILE A 467 42.92 -7.17 5.24
C ILE A 467 43.74 -7.85 4.15
N MET A 468 43.36 -7.70 2.87
CA MET A 468 44.08 -8.25 1.74
C MET A 468 45.50 -7.67 1.61
N LEU A 469 45.72 -6.42 1.98
CA LEU A 469 47.03 -5.76 1.92
C LEU A 469 47.93 -6.10 3.11
N TYR A 470 47.38 -6.44 4.28
CA TYR A 470 48.20 -6.84 5.45
C TYR A 470 49.02 -8.08 5.21
N ASP A 471 48.57 -8.99 4.35
CA ASP A 471 49.30 -10.20 4.01
C ASP A 471 50.44 -9.98 3.00
N THR A 472 50.45 -8.80 2.32
CA THR A 472 51.39 -8.55 1.21
C THR A 472 52.39 -7.43 1.46
N VAL A 473 52.06 -6.46 2.36
CA VAL A 473 52.83 -5.22 2.58
C VAL A 473 52.94 -4.91 4.07
N SER A 474 53.89 -4.06 4.46
CA SER A 474 54.01 -3.62 5.86
C SER A 474 52.74 -2.93 6.35
N PRO A 475 52.35 -3.06 7.66
CA PRO A 475 51.12 -2.50 8.20
C PRO A 475 50.93 -1.01 7.97
N PHE A 476 52.01 -0.24 8.04
CA PHE A 476 51.99 1.21 7.77
C PHE A 476 51.65 1.52 6.31
N LEU A 477 52.30 0.80 5.36
CA LEU A 477 52.01 0.97 3.92
C LEU A 477 50.64 0.47 3.54
N ALA A 478 50.16 -0.62 4.14
CA ALA A 478 48.79 -1.12 3.95
C ALA A 478 47.75 -0.08 4.36
N ASN A 479 47.90 0.51 5.55
CA ASN A 479 47.00 1.59 6.02
C ASN A 479 47.08 2.83 5.12
N LEU A 480 48.29 3.24 4.68
CA LEU A 480 48.45 4.40 3.82
C LEU A 480 47.82 4.21 2.44
N ILE A 481 48.04 3.08 1.80
CA ILE A 481 47.47 2.76 0.50
C ILE A 481 45.94 2.71 0.58
N THR A 482 45.41 2.03 1.62
CA THR A 482 43.96 1.93 1.82
C THR A 482 43.32 3.28 2.09
N LEU A 483 43.97 4.14 2.88
CA LEU A 483 43.49 5.52 3.14
C LEU A 483 43.43 6.34 1.84
N VAL A 484 44.50 6.33 1.05
CA VAL A 484 44.55 7.07 -0.23
C VAL A 484 43.50 6.55 -1.19
N LEU A 485 43.31 5.25 -1.30
CA LEU A 485 42.30 4.63 -2.14
C LEU A 485 40.88 4.98 -1.66
N THR A 486 40.65 4.98 -0.35
CA THR A 486 39.35 5.41 0.26
C THR A 486 39.03 6.85 -0.12
N PHE A 487 39.97 7.76 0.00
CA PHE A 487 39.75 9.14 -0.39
C PHE A 487 39.55 9.31 -1.89
N PHE A 488 40.29 8.58 -2.71
CA PHE A 488 40.14 8.64 -4.17
C PHE A 488 38.76 8.20 -4.62
N ILE A 489 38.27 7.07 -4.10
CA ILE A 489 36.91 6.55 -4.40
C ILE A 489 35.83 7.47 -3.82
N SER A 490 36.03 8.02 -2.61
CA SER A 490 35.06 8.92 -1.94
C SER A 490 35.07 10.34 -2.49
N ALA A 491 36.09 10.76 -3.22
CA ALA A 491 36.27 12.14 -3.67
C ALA A 491 35.07 12.73 -4.45
N PRO A 492 34.42 12.02 -5.40
CA PRO A 492 33.25 12.56 -6.10
C PRO A 492 32.06 12.85 -5.15
N PHE A 493 31.88 12.00 -4.14
CA PHE A 493 30.81 12.12 -3.17
C PHE A 493 31.09 13.23 -2.12
N LEU A 494 32.34 13.33 -1.66
CA LEU A 494 32.79 14.45 -0.82
C LEU A 494 32.64 15.78 -1.57
N TRP A 495 32.96 15.82 -2.86
CA TRP A 495 32.75 17.01 -3.68
C TRP A 495 31.25 17.37 -3.83
N ALA A 496 30.38 16.37 -4.00
CA ALA A 496 28.94 16.58 -4.09
C ALA A 496 28.33 17.18 -2.80
N LEU A 497 28.93 16.93 -1.64
CA LEU A 497 28.56 17.57 -0.39
C LEU A 497 28.86 19.08 -0.38
N VAL A 498 29.93 19.53 -1.07
CA VAL A 498 30.31 20.95 -1.17
C VAL A 498 29.41 21.71 -2.15
N GLY A 499 29.21 21.17 -3.34
CA GLY A 499 28.64 21.91 -4.47
C GLY A 499 27.56 21.16 -5.25
N ASN A 500 26.29 21.39 -4.96
CA ASN A 500 25.18 20.88 -5.77
C ASN A 500 24.68 21.97 -6.75
N ARG A 501 24.80 21.72 -8.08
CA ARG A 501 24.40 22.69 -9.14
C ARG A 501 22.93 23.08 -9.07
N VAL A 502 22.04 22.18 -8.71
CA VAL A 502 20.57 22.41 -8.63
C VAL A 502 20.22 23.40 -7.51
N SER A 503 21.02 23.44 -6.45
CA SER A 503 20.89 24.40 -5.35
C SER A 503 21.43 25.79 -5.72
N LYS A 504 22.32 25.88 -6.71
CA LYS A 504 23.04 27.11 -7.02
C LYS A 504 22.15 28.17 -7.65
N GLN A 505 21.23 27.80 -8.54
CA GLN A 505 20.26 28.72 -9.13
C GLN A 505 19.25 29.22 -8.11
N LEU A 506 18.62 28.33 -7.38
CA LEU A 506 17.67 28.69 -6.31
C LEU A 506 18.34 29.53 -5.21
N MET A 507 19.60 29.20 -4.83
CA MET A 507 20.35 30.00 -3.85
C MET A 507 20.76 31.38 -4.37
N THR A 508 21.09 31.53 -5.65
CA THR A 508 21.39 32.83 -6.24
C THR A 508 20.15 33.70 -6.32
N ASP A 509 19.02 33.14 -6.67
CA ASP A 509 17.75 33.87 -6.71
C ASP A 509 17.37 34.33 -5.30
N PHE A 510 17.48 33.45 -4.31
CA PHE A 510 17.22 33.74 -2.89
C PHE A 510 18.21 34.72 -2.26
N TRP A 511 19.47 34.72 -2.71
CA TRP A 511 20.49 35.66 -2.27
C TRP A 511 20.20 37.09 -2.70
N HIS A 512 19.57 37.25 -3.86
CA HIS A 512 19.20 38.54 -4.43
C HIS A 512 17.84 39.06 -3.95
N GLU A 513 16.94 38.18 -3.49
CA GLU A 513 15.56 38.51 -3.12
C GLU A 513 15.49 39.32 -1.81
N SER A 514 16.29 38.98 -0.80
CA SER A 514 16.32 39.71 0.47
C SER A 514 17.67 39.65 1.19
N LYS A 515 18.09 40.80 1.80
CA LYS A 515 19.31 40.88 2.64
C LYS A 515 19.23 39.94 3.87
N TYR A 516 18.02 39.64 4.38
CA TYR A 516 17.81 38.80 5.56
C TYR A 516 18.07 37.32 5.27
N ASN A 517 18.00 36.89 4.01
CA ASN A 517 18.24 35.50 3.60
C ASN A 517 19.73 35.13 3.55
N ARG A 518 20.64 36.11 3.56
CA ARG A 518 22.09 35.88 3.39
C ARG A 518 22.72 35.17 4.59
N ALA A 519 22.36 35.55 5.81
CA ALA A 519 22.95 34.96 7.02
C ALA A 519 22.60 33.47 7.19
N PRO A 520 21.34 33.02 7.04
CA PRO A 520 20.99 31.59 7.06
C PRO A 520 21.67 30.77 5.95
N ILE A 521 21.85 31.34 4.74
CA ILE A 521 22.54 30.66 3.65
C ILE A 521 24.03 30.48 3.97
N ILE A 522 24.70 31.50 4.51
CA ILE A 522 26.11 31.40 4.95
C ILE A 522 26.23 30.36 6.08
N GLY A 523 25.31 30.39 7.06
CA GLY A 523 25.27 29.39 8.13
C GLY A 523 25.13 27.95 7.61
N LEU A 524 24.29 27.74 6.62
CA LEU A 524 24.12 26.43 5.99
C LEU A 524 25.37 25.96 5.23
N PHE A 525 26.10 26.86 4.58
CA PHE A 525 27.39 26.55 3.95
C PHE A 525 28.47 26.25 4.99
N ALA A 526 28.57 27.04 6.07
CA ALA A 526 29.50 26.77 7.13
C ALA A 526 29.27 25.42 7.81
N LEU A 527 27.99 25.07 8.04
CA LEU A 527 27.61 23.77 8.60
C LEU A 527 28.01 22.61 7.68
N ARG A 528 27.81 22.76 6.36
CA ARG A 528 28.25 21.76 5.37
C ARG A 528 29.77 21.56 5.38
N ILE A 529 30.53 22.63 5.38
CA ILE A 529 32.01 22.55 5.42
C ILE A 529 32.46 21.85 6.71
N LEU A 530 31.91 22.24 7.86
CA LEU A 530 32.23 21.60 9.14
C LEU A 530 31.89 20.09 9.12
N PHE A 531 30.79 19.73 8.52
CA PHE A 531 30.37 18.34 8.39
C PHE A 531 31.34 17.52 7.51
N ILE A 532 31.79 18.09 6.41
CA ILE A 532 32.77 17.47 5.49
C ILE A 532 34.12 17.28 6.19
N LEU A 533 34.55 18.29 6.93
CA LEU A 533 35.77 18.18 7.76
C LEU A 533 35.65 17.04 8.78
N GLY A 534 34.49 16.93 9.43
CA GLY A 534 34.20 15.80 10.34
C GLY A 534 34.30 14.43 9.64
N LEU A 535 33.78 14.31 8.42
CA LEU A 535 33.88 13.07 7.64
C LEU A 535 35.33 12.75 7.23
N ILE A 536 36.10 13.73 6.84
CA ILE A 536 37.53 13.55 6.49
C ILE A 536 38.30 13.06 7.72
N VAL A 537 38.06 13.68 8.88
CA VAL A 537 38.67 13.27 10.16
C VAL A 537 38.21 11.86 10.53
N PHE A 538 36.93 11.54 10.38
CA PHE A 538 36.40 10.21 10.63
C PHE A 538 37.08 9.13 9.76
N ILE A 539 37.24 9.36 8.44
CA ILE A 539 37.91 8.44 7.53
C ILE A 539 39.37 8.25 7.99
N TYR A 540 40.06 9.31 8.34
CA TYR A 540 41.44 9.24 8.78
C TYR A 540 41.62 8.36 10.04
N TYR A 541 40.78 8.58 11.07
CA TYR A 541 40.84 7.83 12.33
C TYR A 541 40.49 6.35 12.18
N GLN A 542 39.93 5.91 11.04
CA GLN A 542 39.74 4.49 10.75
C GLN A 542 41.07 3.75 10.51
N PHE A 543 42.15 4.47 10.10
CA PHE A 543 43.41 3.89 9.68
C PHE A 543 44.59 4.37 10.54
N PHE A 544 44.54 5.58 11.09
CA PHE A 544 45.65 6.17 11.86
C PHE A 544 45.11 6.90 13.11
N SER A 545 45.93 6.91 14.19
CA SER A 545 45.62 7.53 15.47
C SER A 545 46.40 8.84 15.76
N SER A 546 47.19 9.35 14.84
CA SER A 546 48.03 10.53 15.03
C SER A 546 47.29 11.83 14.76
N GLU A 547 47.25 12.74 15.74
CA GLU A 547 46.52 14.01 15.65
C GLU A 547 47.19 15.05 14.70
N ILE A 548 48.53 15.04 14.60
CA ILE A 548 49.25 16.04 13.80
C ILE A 548 49.06 15.82 12.31
N ALA A 549 48.96 14.57 11.87
CA ALA A 549 48.76 14.23 10.46
C ALA A 549 47.36 14.60 9.93
N VAL A 550 46.37 14.76 10.81
CA VAL A 550 44.99 15.16 10.44
C VAL A 550 44.95 16.55 9.78
N ALA A 551 45.66 17.53 10.37
CA ALA A 551 45.68 18.90 9.84
C ALA A 551 46.28 18.96 8.41
N LEU A 552 47.40 18.25 8.20
CA LEU A 552 48.07 18.18 6.89
C LEU A 552 47.21 17.46 5.85
N LEU A 553 46.52 16.39 6.26
CA LEU A 553 45.61 15.65 5.39
C LEU A 553 44.41 16.48 4.96
N ILE A 554 43.81 17.24 5.88
CA ILE A 554 42.69 18.14 5.57
C ILE A 554 43.10 19.18 4.53
N VAL A 555 44.26 19.84 4.69
CA VAL A 555 44.78 20.82 3.74
C VAL A 555 45.00 20.15 2.36
N PHE A 556 45.63 18.96 2.33
CA PHE A 556 45.91 18.24 1.10
C PHE A 556 44.60 17.86 0.37
N ILE A 557 43.62 17.31 1.09
CA ILE A 557 42.35 16.89 0.47
C ILE A 557 41.56 18.09 -0.03
N LEU A 558 41.46 19.18 0.72
CA LEU A 558 40.76 20.37 0.27
C LEU A 558 41.41 20.96 -0.99
N THR A 559 42.73 20.94 -1.05
CA THR A 559 43.51 21.39 -2.22
C THR A 559 43.25 20.48 -3.42
N ALA A 560 43.33 19.14 -3.22
CA ALA A 560 43.05 18.17 -4.29
C ALA A 560 41.60 18.27 -4.79
N LEU A 561 40.61 18.43 -3.91
CA LEU A 561 39.21 18.64 -4.27
C LEU A 561 39.03 19.90 -5.12
N TYR A 562 39.73 20.98 -4.79
CA TYR A 562 39.67 22.23 -5.56
C TYR A 562 40.22 22.05 -6.99
N PHE A 563 41.41 21.49 -7.15
CA PHE A 563 42.02 21.31 -8.46
C PHE A 563 41.31 20.26 -9.34
N LEU A 564 40.80 19.21 -8.77
CA LEU A 564 40.10 18.12 -9.48
C LEU A 564 38.59 18.33 -9.61
N SER A 565 38.06 19.48 -9.16
CA SER A 565 36.62 19.76 -9.07
C SER A 565 35.84 19.53 -10.38
N LYS A 566 36.40 19.86 -11.51
CA LYS A 566 35.76 19.68 -12.83
C LYS A 566 35.56 18.20 -13.15
N HIS A 567 36.59 17.38 -12.90
CA HIS A 567 36.55 15.94 -13.15
C HIS A 567 35.57 15.22 -12.19
N PHE A 568 35.56 15.58 -10.93
CA PHE A 568 34.64 15.01 -9.95
C PHE A 568 33.18 15.34 -10.22
N ASN A 569 32.89 16.55 -10.70
CA ASN A 569 31.54 16.90 -11.14
C ASN A 569 31.04 16.02 -12.29
N THR A 570 31.91 15.72 -13.25
CA THR A 570 31.53 14.87 -14.40
C THR A 570 31.30 13.43 -13.93
N ILE A 571 32.20 12.87 -13.14
CA ILE A 571 32.05 11.50 -12.60
C ILE A 571 30.79 11.40 -11.72
N TYR A 572 30.60 12.36 -10.82
CA TYR A 572 29.40 12.38 -9.96
C TYR A 572 28.12 12.49 -10.77
N SER A 573 28.07 13.35 -11.79
CA SER A 573 26.88 13.48 -12.63
C SER A 573 26.55 12.21 -13.41
N ILE A 574 27.55 11.47 -13.86
CA ILE A 574 27.35 10.17 -14.53
C ILE A 574 26.75 9.15 -13.54
N ILE A 575 27.33 9.06 -12.33
CA ILE A 575 26.84 8.14 -11.29
C ILE A 575 25.43 8.53 -10.86
N GLN A 576 25.18 9.80 -10.58
CA GLN A 576 23.89 10.32 -10.17
C GLN A 576 22.82 10.11 -11.26
N ASN A 577 23.12 10.42 -12.51
CA ASN A 577 22.18 10.24 -13.60
C ASN A 577 21.85 8.76 -13.81
N ARG A 578 22.82 7.86 -13.68
CA ARG A 578 22.60 6.42 -13.77
C ARG A 578 21.72 5.91 -12.60
N PHE A 579 21.98 6.39 -11.40
CA PHE A 579 21.18 6.06 -10.23
C PHE A 579 19.73 6.56 -10.36
N LEU A 580 19.55 7.83 -10.72
CA LEU A 580 18.22 8.43 -10.93
C LEU A 580 17.47 7.77 -12.10
N TYR A 581 18.17 7.39 -13.16
CA TYR A 581 17.57 6.63 -14.24
C TYR A 581 17.08 5.27 -13.75
N ASN A 582 17.90 4.53 -13.01
CA ASN A 582 17.51 3.22 -12.44
C ASN A 582 16.33 3.35 -11.47
N LEU A 583 16.32 4.38 -10.62
CA LEU A 583 15.25 4.64 -9.67
C LEU A 583 13.93 5.04 -10.35
N ASN A 584 14.00 5.78 -11.48
CA ASN A 584 12.83 6.31 -12.18
C ASN A 584 12.49 5.52 -13.46
N GLU A 585 13.16 4.41 -13.71
CA GLU A 585 13.03 3.65 -14.97
C GLU A 585 11.58 3.25 -15.25
N ARG A 586 10.85 2.79 -14.24
CA ARG A 586 9.44 2.41 -14.35
C ARG A 586 8.57 3.59 -14.79
N GLU A 587 8.69 4.75 -14.14
CA GLU A 587 7.93 5.96 -14.49
C GLU A 587 8.28 6.47 -15.90
N ILE A 588 9.56 6.49 -16.23
CA ILE A 588 10.02 6.92 -17.57
C ILE A 588 9.42 6.02 -18.66
N ILE A 589 9.29 4.73 -18.40
CA ILE A 589 8.67 3.79 -19.35
C ILE A 589 7.15 3.98 -19.39
N GLU A 590 6.50 4.17 -18.25
CA GLU A 590 5.07 4.46 -18.18
C GLU A 590 4.73 5.79 -18.86
N GLU A 591 5.50 6.86 -18.59
CA GLU A 591 5.36 8.15 -19.27
C GLU A 591 5.58 8.03 -20.79
N LYS A 592 6.60 7.29 -21.22
CA LYS A 592 6.83 7.02 -22.65
C LYS A 592 5.69 6.21 -23.27
N ARG A 593 5.15 5.22 -22.56
CA ARG A 593 4.00 4.45 -23.01
C ARG A 593 2.76 5.32 -23.12
N GLN A 594 2.52 6.18 -22.13
CA GLN A 594 1.41 7.14 -22.17
C GLN A 594 1.64 8.21 -23.25
N ALA A 595 2.88 8.69 -23.44
CA ALA A 595 3.24 9.60 -24.53
C ALA A 595 3.04 8.94 -25.90
N GLN A 596 3.46 7.67 -26.08
CA GLN A 596 3.21 6.92 -27.33
C GLN A 596 1.72 6.67 -27.57
N LEU A 597 0.93 6.43 -26.52
CA LEU A 597 -0.53 6.37 -26.62
C LEU A 597 -1.10 7.75 -26.96
N LYS A 598 -0.53 8.84 -26.43
CA LYS A 598 -0.89 10.22 -26.78
C LYS A 598 -0.44 10.58 -28.20
N ASP A 599 0.77 10.21 -28.62
CA ASP A 599 1.29 10.50 -29.98
C ASP A 599 0.46 9.82 -31.08
N ASN A 600 -0.12 8.64 -30.84
CA ASN A 600 -1.09 8.03 -31.75
C ASN A 600 -2.40 8.83 -31.86
N TYR A 601 -2.67 9.75 -30.93
CA TYR A 601 -3.81 10.67 -30.93
C TYR A 601 -3.44 12.14 -31.20
N GLN A 602 -2.15 12.49 -31.31
CA GLN A 602 -1.64 13.87 -31.19
C GLN A 602 -1.46 14.62 -32.52
N TYR A 603 -2.03 14.16 -33.64
CA TYR A 603 -1.81 14.87 -34.93
C TYR A 603 -2.72 16.09 -35.16
N THR A 604 -3.51 16.60 -34.21
CA THR A 604 -4.31 17.83 -34.47
C THR A 604 -4.68 18.74 -33.26
N TRP A 605 -4.28 18.51 -31.99
CA TRP A 605 -4.99 19.16 -30.88
C TRP A 605 -4.07 19.61 -29.73
N ASP A 606 -3.25 20.63 -29.98
CA ASP A 606 -2.26 21.10 -28.97
C ASP A 606 -2.82 21.64 -27.64
N ASN A 607 -4.14 21.82 -27.48
CA ASN A 607 -4.77 22.34 -26.26
C ASN A 607 -6.09 21.65 -25.87
N THR A 608 -6.43 20.49 -26.46
CA THR A 608 -7.68 19.80 -26.15
C THR A 608 -7.43 18.39 -25.61
N HIS A 609 -8.13 18.02 -24.56
CA HIS A 609 -8.07 16.68 -23.96
C HIS A 609 -9.45 16.13 -23.66
N ILE A 610 -9.51 14.84 -23.29
CA ILE A 610 -10.74 14.20 -22.88
C ILE A 610 -10.82 14.22 -21.36
N SER A 611 -11.91 14.79 -20.83
CA SER A 611 -12.23 14.74 -19.40
C SER A 611 -13.49 13.93 -19.15
N GLU A 612 -13.49 13.10 -18.11
CA GLU A 612 -14.65 12.29 -17.73
C GLU A 612 -15.50 13.03 -16.71
N MET A 613 -16.81 13.04 -16.93
CA MET A 613 -17.79 13.65 -16.01
C MET A 613 -19.01 12.75 -15.89
N GLU A 614 -19.57 12.70 -14.68
CA GLU A 614 -20.80 11.95 -14.40
C GLU A 614 -22.03 12.84 -14.61
N VAL A 615 -23.04 12.35 -15.29
CA VAL A 615 -24.33 13.03 -15.48
C VAL A 615 -25.09 13.05 -14.16
N PRO A 616 -25.42 14.23 -13.62
CA PRO A 616 -26.19 14.34 -12.37
C PRO A 616 -27.55 13.65 -12.46
N ARG A 617 -27.96 13.00 -11.37
CA ARG A 617 -29.20 12.21 -11.31
C ARG A 617 -30.48 12.97 -11.67
N HIS A 618 -30.48 14.27 -11.46
CA HIS A 618 -31.66 15.15 -11.62
C HIS A 618 -31.43 16.23 -12.68
N ALA A 619 -30.53 16.01 -13.63
CA ALA A 619 -30.26 16.98 -14.67
C ALA A 619 -31.47 17.14 -15.58
N ASN A 620 -31.83 18.41 -15.90
CA ASN A 620 -32.99 18.78 -16.72
C ASN A 620 -32.87 18.35 -18.18
N PHE A 621 -31.68 17.89 -18.62
CA PHE A 621 -31.41 17.44 -19.97
C PHE A 621 -31.45 15.90 -20.12
N ILE A 622 -31.81 15.16 -19.07
CA ILE A 622 -31.94 13.71 -19.14
C ILE A 622 -33.04 13.33 -20.14
N GLY A 623 -32.73 12.41 -21.05
CA GLY A 623 -33.65 11.97 -22.08
C GLY A 623 -33.81 12.94 -23.25
N VAL A 624 -33.10 14.05 -23.28
CA VAL A 624 -33.09 15.00 -24.41
C VAL A 624 -31.97 14.55 -25.38
N PRO A 625 -32.27 14.49 -26.71
CA PRO A 625 -31.25 14.17 -27.71
C PRO A 625 -30.07 15.15 -27.67
N LEU A 626 -28.84 14.62 -27.81
CA LEU A 626 -27.61 15.45 -27.74
C LEU A 626 -27.62 16.61 -28.73
N GLY A 627 -28.25 16.44 -29.89
CA GLY A 627 -28.40 17.51 -30.89
C GLY A 627 -29.21 18.73 -30.41
N GLU A 628 -30.18 18.53 -29.52
CA GLU A 628 -31.02 19.59 -28.97
C GLU A 628 -30.35 20.35 -27.83
N LEU A 629 -29.34 19.73 -27.15
CA LEU A 629 -28.62 20.34 -26.02
C LEU A 629 -27.73 21.51 -26.44
N ASN A 630 -27.31 21.51 -27.69
CA ASN A 630 -26.46 22.57 -28.28
C ASN A 630 -25.16 22.82 -27.50
N TRP A 631 -24.62 21.83 -26.81
CA TRP A 631 -23.41 21.95 -25.98
C TRP A 631 -22.17 22.27 -26.81
N ARG A 632 -22.14 21.80 -28.06
CA ARG A 632 -21.08 22.14 -29.02
C ARG A 632 -21.03 23.65 -29.30
N THR A 633 -22.16 24.31 -29.37
CA THR A 633 -22.24 25.74 -29.63
C THR A 633 -22.12 26.58 -28.36
N LYS A 634 -22.67 26.10 -27.22
CA LYS A 634 -22.66 26.84 -25.95
C LYS A 634 -21.34 26.77 -25.21
N PHE A 635 -20.71 25.60 -25.20
CA PHE A 635 -19.49 25.33 -24.43
C PHE A 635 -18.30 24.99 -25.28
N HIS A 636 -18.48 24.86 -26.59
CA HIS A 636 -17.45 24.46 -27.57
C HIS A 636 -16.80 23.09 -27.24
N ILE A 637 -17.59 22.16 -26.68
CA ILE A 637 -17.17 20.79 -26.33
C ILE A 637 -17.80 19.77 -27.27
N ASN A 638 -17.17 18.61 -27.38
CA ASN A 638 -17.72 17.43 -28.04
C ASN A 638 -17.74 16.25 -27.07
N ILE A 639 -18.74 15.37 -27.20
CA ILE A 639 -18.79 14.14 -26.43
C ILE A 639 -18.09 13.03 -27.24
N ALA A 640 -17.01 12.47 -26.69
CA ALA A 640 -16.26 11.40 -27.30
C ALA A 640 -16.91 10.04 -27.10
N TYR A 641 -17.45 9.81 -25.92
CA TYR A 641 -18.14 8.58 -25.56
C TYR A 641 -19.08 8.79 -24.39
N ILE A 642 -20.03 7.86 -24.28
CA ILE A 642 -20.94 7.72 -23.13
C ILE A 642 -20.71 6.34 -22.55
N LYS A 643 -20.28 6.26 -21.30
CA LYS A 643 -20.13 5.01 -20.57
C LYS A 643 -21.33 4.80 -19.66
N ARG A 644 -22.07 3.74 -19.92
CA ARG A 644 -23.29 3.37 -19.23
C ARG A 644 -23.12 1.97 -18.63
N GLY A 645 -22.80 1.92 -17.35
CA GLY A 645 -22.38 0.65 -16.72
C GLY A 645 -21.14 0.08 -17.39
N ASP A 646 -21.21 -1.16 -17.85
CA ASP A 646 -20.07 -1.83 -18.52
C ASP A 646 -19.99 -1.54 -20.02
N ARG A 647 -20.95 -0.78 -20.57
CA ARG A 647 -21.00 -0.48 -22.00
C ARG A 647 -20.50 0.92 -22.31
N ILE A 648 -19.69 1.02 -23.36
CA ILE A 648 -19.18 2.30 -23.91
C ILE A 648 -19.80 2.54 -25.28
N ILE A 649 -20.53 3.65 -25.44
CA ILE A 649 -21.01 4.16 -26.71
C ILE A 649 -19.96 5.14 -27.23
N GLN A 650 -19.19 4.74 -28.20
CA GLN A 650 -18.15 5.59 -28.80
C GLN A 650 -18.75 6.52 -29.85
N MET A 651 -18.30 7.78 -29.84
CA MET A 651 -18.72 8.83 -30.82
C MET A 651 -20.25 8.92 -30.93
N PRO A 652 -20.95 9.27 -29.85
CA PRO A 652 -22.40 9.32 -29.85
C PRO A 652 -22.93 10.31 -30.91
N THR A 653 -24.09 9.98 -31.47
CA THR A 653 -24.76 10.78 -32.51
C THR A 653 -25.65 11.84 -31.91
N SER A 654 -26.16 12.74 -32.74
CA SER A 654 -27.10 13.81 -32.31
C SER A 654 -28.44 13.28 -31.75
N THR A 655 -28.77 12.04 -32.05
CA THR A 655 -30.01 11.35 -31.58
C THR A 655 -29.83 10.62 -30.27
N ASP A 656 -28.56 10.37 -29.85
CA ASP A 656 -28.30 9.71 -28.58
C ASP A 656 -28.72 10.60 -27.40
N VAL A 657 -29.13 9.94 -26.30
CA VAL A 657 -29.62 10.59 -25.09
C VAL A 657 -28.78 10.21 -23.88
N LEU A 658 -28.68 11.12 -22.93
CA LEU A 658 -28.00 10.88 -21.67
C LEU A 658 -28.97 10.41 -20.60
N TYR A 659 -28.49 9.48 -19.76
CA TYR A 659 -29.21 8.99 -18.58
C TYR A 659 -28.53 9.39 -17.29
N PRO A 660 -29.24 9.32 -16.15
CA PRO A 660 -28.63 9.53 -14.85
C PRO A 660 -27.44 8.59 -14.60
N LEU A 661 -26.34 9.12 -14.11
CA LEU A 661 -25.12 8.37 -13.82
C LEU A 661 -24.34 7.85 -15.05
N ASP A 662 -24.70 8.27 -16.27
CA ASP A 662 -23.81 8.06 -17.41
C ASP A 662 -22.49 8.80 -17.15
N GLU A 663 -21.36 8.13 -17.41
CA GLU A 663 -20.06 8.80 -17.46
C GLU A 663 -19.80 9.26 -18.89
N ILE A 664 -19.65 10.56 -19.11
CA ILE A 664 -19.43 11.16 -20.43
C ILE A 664 -17.97 11.58 -20.57
N GLY A 665 -17.33 11.15 -21.64
CA GLY A 665 -16.00 11.61 -22.05
C GLY A 665 -16.14 12.86 -22.93
N ILE A 666 -15.66 14.01 -22.47
CA ILE A 666 -15.81 15.31 -23.10
C ILE A 666 -14.50 15.77 -23.66
N ILE A 667 -14.49 16.17 -24.94
CA ILE A 667 -13.35 16.77 -25.64
C ILE A 667 -13.47 18.29 -25.59
N GLY A 668 -12.48 18.96 -25.03
CA GLY A 668 -12.40 20.42 -24.99
C GLY A 668 -11.06 20.92 -24.45
N THR A 669 -10.87 22.23 -24.45
CA THR A 669 -9.75 22.86 -23.74
C THR A 669 -10.07 22.96 -22.24
N ASP A 670 -9.03 23.18 -21.40
CA ASP A 670 -9.22 23.33 -19.94
C ASP A 670 -10.30 24.34 -19.58
N GLU A 671 -10.32 25.49 -20.26
CA GLU A 671 -11.35 26.52 -20.01
C GLU A 671 -12.77 26.06 -20.39
N GLN A 672 -12.89 25.32 -21.49
CA GLN A 672 -14.19 24.81 -21.98
C GLN A 672 -14.73 23.74 -21.04
N ILE A 673 -13.85 22.83 -20.61
CA ILE A 673 -14.16 21.74 -19.68
C ILE A 673 -14.57 22.30 -18.32
N GLN A 674 -13.81 23.27 -17.76
CA GLN A 674 -14.16 23.92 -16.49
C GLN A 674 -15.50 24.66 -16.55
N LYS A 675 -15.80 25.35 -17.65
CA LYS A 675 -17.10 26.01 -17.85
C LYS A 675 -18.25 25.00 -17.88
N PHE A 676 -18.03 23.86 -18.50
CA PHE A 676 -19.02 22.80 -18.59
C PHE A 676 -19.18 22.06 -17.26
N GLU A 677 -18.10 21.77 -16.55
CA GLU A 677 -18.12 21.19 -15.20
C GLU A 677 -18.90 22.07 -14.22
N LYS A 678 -18.66 23.39 -14.27
CA LYS A 678 -19.42 24.35 -13.47
C LYS A 678 -20.91 24.35 -13.83
N TYR A 679 -21.25 24.20 -15.11
CA TYR A 679 -22.64 24.07 -15.56
C TYR A 679 -23.30 22.81 -14.99
N LEU A 680 -22.61 21.66 -15.04
CA LEU A 680 -23.12 20.40 -14.48
C LEU A 680 -23.25 20.46 -12.95
N SER A 681 -22.32 21.10 -12.25
CA SER A 681 -22.37 21.25 -10.78
C SER A 681 -23.54 22.12 -10.35
N ILE A 682 -23.80 23.22 -11.04
CA ILE A 682 -24.96 24.12 -10.75
C ILE A 682 -26.30 23.39 -10.96
N ILE A 683 -26.40 22.55 -11.99
CA ILE A 683 -27.60 21.74 -12.23
C ILE A 683 -27.74 20.64 -11.17
N GLY A 684 -26.64 20.08 -10.70
CA GLY A 684 -26.63 19.10 -9.61
C GLY A 684 -26.98 19.68 -8.24
N GLU A 685 -26.70 20.96 -8.01
CA GLU A 685 -26.96 21.67 -6.73
C GLU A 685 -28.31 22.41 -6.69
N SER A 686 -28.97 22.67 -7.82
CA SER A 686 -30.10 23.61 -7.94
C SER A 686 -31.46 23.03 -7.58
N ILE A 687 -31.56 22.09 -6.64
CA ILE A 687 -32.85 21.62 -6.13
C ILE A 687 -33.00 21.94 -4.64
N PRO A 688 -33.97 22.80 -4.27
CA PRO A 688 -34.39 22.97 -2.89
C PRO A 688 -34.97 21.66 -2.36
N THR A 689 -34.50 21.22 -1.22
CA THR A 689 -34.70 19.87 -0.63
C THR A 689 -36.17 19.58 -0.22
N GLU A 690 -37.13 20.49 -0.43
CA GLU A 690 -38.52 20.36 0.07
C GLU A 690 -39.62 20.20 -0.96
N SER A 691 -39.39 20.38 -2.28
CA SER A 691 -40.47 20.33 -3.25
C SER A 691 -40.41 19.20 -4.29
N VAL A 692 -39.41 18.33 -4.28
CA VAL A 692 -39.18 17.30 -5.32
C VAL A 692 -39.48 15.89 -4.85
N LYS A 693 -39.78 15.66 -3.57
CA LYS A 693 -40.18 14.34 -3.08
C LYS A 693 -41.46 13.77 -3.71
N ASP A 694 -42.27 14.60 -4.37
CA ASP A 694 -43.57 14.18 -4.92
C ASP A 694 -43.65 14.14 -6.45
N ARG A 695 -42.58 14.41 -7.23
CA ARG A 695 -42.76 14.60 -8.68
C ARG A 695 -41.94 13.76 -9.65
N ILE A 696 -40.94 12.99 -9.24
CA ILE A 696 -40.19 12.15 -10.20
C ILE A 696 -39.89 10.82 -9.55
N ASP A 697 -40.79 9.87 -9.65
CA ASP A 697 -40.62 8.48 -9.26
C ASP A 697 -40.27 7.66 -10.52
N ILE A 698 -39.15 7.98 -11.16
CA ILE A 698 -38.65 7.23 -12.34
C ILE A 698 -37.99 5.93 -11.86
N THR A 699 -38.40 4.82 -12.43
CA THR A 699 -37.81 3.51 -12.21
C THR A 699 -37.31 2.93 -13.54
N MET A 700 -36.32 2.06 -13.44
CA MET A 700 -35.89 1.23 -14.55
C MET A 700 -36.16 -0.23 -14.17
N ASP A 701 -37.07 -0.85 -14.89
CA ASP A 701 -37.46 -2.24 -14.67
C ASP A 701 -37.31 -3.06 -15.95
N LYS A 702 -37.00 -4.34 -15.76
CA LYS A 702 -36.92 -5.32 -16.85
C LYS A 702 -38.24 -6.06 -16.92
N VAL A 703 -38.96 -5.90 -18.03
CA VAL A 703 -40.28 -6.45 -18.24
C VAL A 703 -40.25 -7.53 -19.31
N VAL A 704 -40.83 -8.67 -19.03
CA VAL A 704 -40.91 -9.79 -19.97
C VAL A 704 -42.24 -9.72 -20.71
N ILE A 705 -42.20 -9.90 -22.05
CA ILE A 705 -43.40 -10.01 -22.90
C ILE A 705 -43.85 -11.48 -22.95
N PRO A 706 -44.93 -11.88 -22.26
CA PRO A 706 -45.34 -13.27 -22.20
C PRO A 706 -45.80 -13.79 -23.55
N LYS A 707 -45.57 -15.08 -23.83
CA LYS A 707 -46.15 -15.77 -25.00
C LYS A 707 -47.69 -15.83 -24.82
N GLY A 708 -48.45 -15.07 -25.62
CA GLY A 708 -49.93 -15.04 -25.57
C GLY A 708 -50.55 -13.69 -25.38
N VAL A 709 -49.78 -12.62 -25.16
CA VAL A 709 -50.28 -11.24 -25.06
C VAL A 709 -50.14 -10.58 -26.44
N ALA A 710 -51.17 -10.77 -27.28
CA ALA A 710 -51.17 -10.25 -28.66
C ALA A 710 -51.21 -8.71 -28.76
N ASP A 711 -51.67 -8.03 -27.69
CA ASP A 711 -51.81 -6.58 -27.68
C ASP A 711 -50.46 -5.82 -27.51
N VAL A 712 -49.38 -6.49 -27.07
CA VAL A 712 -48.05 -5.90 -26.90
C VAL A 712 -47.06 -6.46 -27.90
N ALA A 713 -47.17 -7.78 -28.20
CA ALA A 713 -46.33 -8.44 -29.22
C ALA A 713 -46.72 -7.90 -30.60
N TYR A 714 -45.71 -7.56 -31.41
CA TYR A 714 -45.84 -6.90 -32.72
C TYR A 714 -46.12 -5.41 -32.72
N GLN A 715 -46.14 -4.75 -31.55
CA GLN A 715 -46.06 -3.28 -31.45
C GLN A 715 -44.61 -2.83 -31.60
N ASP A 716 -44.41 -1.56 -31.97
CA ASP A 716 -43.07 -0.98 -32.05
C ASP A 716 -42.65 -0.35 -30.72
N VAL A 717 -41.35 -0.10 -30.57
CA VAL A 717 -40.74 0.56 -29.38
C VAL A 717 -41.36 1.94 -29.17
N GLY A 718 -41.74 2.64 -30.23
CA GLY A 718 -42.40 3.94 -30.16
C GLY A 718 -43.74 3.88 -29.42
N TRP A 719 -44.49 2.79 -29.62
CA TRP A 719 -45.77 2.56 -28.93
C TRP A 719 -45.57 2.44 -27.39
N VAL A 720 -44.51 1.72 -26.94
CA VAL A 720 -44.16 1.63 -25.50
C VAL A 720 -43.87 3.03 -24.95
N LYS A 721 -43.09 3.82 -25.70
CA LYS A 721 -42.79 5.21 -25.32
C LYS A 721 -44.07 6.07 -25.19
N ASP A 722 -44.96 5.97 -26.14
CA ASP A 722 -46.19 6.78 -26.16
C ASP A 722 -47.18 6.33 -25.06
N THR A 723 -47.17 5.03 -24.69
CA THR A 723 -48.05 4.47 -23.66
C THR A 723 -47.51 4.69 -22.24
N THR A 724 -46.20 4.50 -22.02
CA THR A 724 -45.60 4.64 -20.69
C THR A 724 -45.05 6.05 -20.43
N HIS A 725 -44.91 6.87 -21.46
CA HIS A 725 -44.10 8.09 -21.49
C HIS A 725 -42.66 7.82 -21.03
N GLY A 726 -42.19 6.57 -21.22
CA GLY A 726 -40.86 6.06 -20.86
C GLY A 726 -40.00 5.78 -22.08
N ILE A 727 -38.88 5.23 -21.85
CA ILE A 727 -37.88 4.88 -22.89
C ILE A 727 -37.53 3.42 -22.75
N VAL A 728 -37.56 2.68 -23.87
CA VAL A 728 -37.01 1.32 -23.95
C VAL A 728 -35.49 1.41 -24.16
N VAL A 729 -34.75 1.04 -23.15
CA VAL A 729 -33.26 1.11 -23.15
C VAL A 729 -32.64 -0.10 -23.85
N SER A 730 -33.27 -1.27 -23.72
CA SER A 730 -32.78 -2.47 -24.40
C SER A 730 -33.91 -3.47 -24.66
N ILE A 731 -33.73 -4.26 -25.71
CA ILE A 731 -34.52 -5.48 -26.04
C ILE A 731 -33.55 -6.65 -25.99
N GLU A 732 -33.83 -7.65 -25.16
CA GLU A 732 -33.10 -8.90 -25.13
C GLU A 732 -33.98 -9.99 -25.73
N ARG A 733 -33.52 -10.59 -26.83
CA ARG A 733 -34.18 -11.65 -27.59
C ARG A 733 -33.21 -12.81 -27.80
N ASP A 734 -33.59 -14.02 -27.41
CA ASP A 734 -32.78 -15.23 -27.57
C ASP A 734 -31.33 -15.09 -27.06
N GLY A 735 -31.13 -14.33 -25.98
CA GLY A 735 -29.81 -14.09 -25.40
C GLY A 735 -28.98 -13.01 -26.10
N MET A 736 -29.50 -12.38 -27.16
CA MET A 736 -28.88 -11.21 -27.79
C MET A 736 -29.56 -9.93 -27.29
N ILE A 737 -28.74 -8.98 -26.87
CA ILE A 737 -29.24 -7.69 -26.34
C ILE A 737 -29.02 -6.61 -27.40
N SER A 738 -30.13 -6.02 -27.87
CA SER A 738 -30.12 -4.81 -28.67
C SER A 738 -30.38 -3.61 -27.77
N TYR A 739 -29.46 -2.70 -27.72
CA TYR A 739 -29.56 -1.50 -26.87
C TYR A 739 -30.00 -0.31 -27.72
N ASN A 740 -30.79 0.59 -27.11
CA ASN A 740 -31.39 1.75 -27.77
C ASN A 740 -32.03 1.33 -29.09
N PRO A 741 -33.01 0.41 -29.05
CA PRO A 741 -33.66 -0.05 -30.25
C PRO A 741 -34.29 1.15 -30.98
N ASP A 742 -34.31 1.10 -32.31
CA ASP A 742 -34.96 2.11 -33.13
C ASP A 742 -36.44 2.20 -32.80
N ARG A 743 -37.03 3.39 -32.99
CA ARG A 743 -38.42 3.63 -32.66
C ARG A 743 -39.38 2.60 -33.32
N ASP A 744 -39.03 2.16 -34.53
CA ASP A 744 -39.81 1.24 -35.36
C ASP A 744 -39.44 -0.24 -35.08
N ALA A 745 -38.56 -0.52 -34.11
CA ALA A 745 -38.18 -1.91 -33.78
C ALA A 745 -39.39 -2.66 -33.21
N ILE A 746 -39.69 -3.82 -33.76
CA ILE A 746 -40.85 -4.62 -33.39
C ILE A 746 -40.52 -5.48 -32.15
N ILE A 747 -41.42 -5.45 -31.18
CA ILE A 747 -41.40 -6.24 -29.97
C ILE A 747 -42.00 -7.62 -30.24
N GLU A 748 -41.33 -8.69 -29.85
CA GLU A 748 -41.82 -10.06 -30.04
C GLU A 748 -42.15 -10.73 -28.69
N ALA A 749 -43.01 -11.74 -28.76
CA ALA A 749 -43.36 -12.52 -27.59
C ALA A 749 -42.15 -13.33 -27.09
N GLY A 750 -41.74 -13.08 -25.85
CA GLY A 750 -40.55 -13.63 -25.22
C GLY A 750 -39.43 -12.64 -25.04
N ASP A 751 -39.52 -11.43 -25.59
CA ASP A 751 -38.56 -10.36 -25.40
C ASP A 751 -38.51 -9.86 -23.92
N TYR A 752 -37.32 -9.51 -23.48
CA TYR A 752 -37.11 -8.77 -22.24
C TYR A 752 -36.86 -7.31 -22.60
N LEU A 753 -37.77 -6.43 -22.20
CA LEU A 753 -37.64 -4.99 -22.39
C LEU A 753 -37.13 -4.32 -21.12
N THR A 754 -36.04 -3.59 -21.20
CA THR A 754 -35.63 -2.70 -20.12
C THR A 754 -36.26 -1.32 -20.36
N ILE A 755 -37.16 -0.92 -19.50
CA ILE A 755 -37.96 0.32 -19.64
C ILE A 755 -37.63 1.25 -18.50
N VAL A 756 -37.35 2.51 -18.83
CA VAL A 756 -37.19 3.62 -17.88
C VAL A 756 -38.40 4.50 -18.02
N ALA A 757 -39.24 4.58 -16.98
CA ALA A 757 -40.45 5.36 -16.98
C ALA A 757 -40.88 5.82 -15.57
N ASP A 758 -41.90 6.66 -15.49
CA ASP A 758 -42.54 6.94 -14.22
C ASP A 758 -43.06 5.66 -13.57
N LYS A 759 -42.75 5.46 -12.31
CA LYS A 759 -43.04 4.22 -11.56
C LYS A 759 -44.53 3.86 -11.53
N LYS A 760 -45.41 4.88 -11.46
CA LYS A 760 -46.85 4.64 -11.46
C LYS A 760 -47.30 4.21 -12.85
N LYS A 761 -46.87 4.91 -13.90
CA LYS A 761 -47.18 4.56 -15.30
C LYS A 761 -46.64 3.23 -15.72
N LEU A 762 -45.38 2.89 -15.31
CA LEU A 762 -44.81 1.61 -15.62
C LEU A 762 -45.55 0.47 -14.90
N LYS A 763 -45.93 0.63 -13.64
CA LYS A 763 -46.78 -0.33 -12.92
C LYS A 763 -48.14 -0.50 -13.53
N GLU A 764 -48.76 0.59 -13.98
CA GLU A 764 -50.06 0.57 -14.69
C GLU A 764 -49.95 -0.15 -16.03
N PHE A 765 -48.88 0.12 -16.80
CA PHE A 765 -48.56 -0.57 -18.04
C PHE A 765 -48.39 -2.08 -17.81
N ILE A 766 -47.57 -2.48 -16.85
CA ILE A 766 -47.31 -3.91 -16.49
C ILE A 766 -48.66 -4.59 -16.11
N LYS A 767 -49.47 -3.92 -15.32
CA LYS A 767 -50.76 -4.45 -14.85
C LYS A 767 -51.80 -4.51 -15.98
N THR A 768 -51.91 -3.48 -16.83
CA THR A 768 -52.88 -3.42 -17.94
C THR A 768 -52.64 -4.49 -18.96
N TYR A 769 -51.40 -4.79 -19.29
CA TYR A 769 -51.04 -5.78 -20.28
C TYR A 769 -50.59 -7.10 -19.68
N ASN A 770 -50.76 -7.31 -18.36
CA ASN A 770 -50.40 -8.54 -17.62
C ASN A 770 -48.99 -9.02 -17.90
N LEU A 771 -48.02 -8.09 -17.96
CA LEU A 771 -46.61 -8.34 -18.19
C LEU A 771 -45.93 -8.82 -16.90
N LYS A 772 -44.79 -9.50 -17.01
CA LYS A 772 -44.04 -10.03 -15.87
C LYS A 772 -42.68 -9.33 -15.70
#